data_ea98b64a55a5c7273143aac84d284704
#
_entry.id   ea98b64a55a5c7273143aac84d284704
#
_cell.length_a   1.000
_cell.length_b   1.000
_cell.length_c   1.000
_cell.angle_alpha   90.00
_cell.angle_beta   90.00
_cell.angle_gamma   90.00
#
_symmetry.space_group_name_H-M   'P 1'
#
loop_
_entity.id
_entity.type
_entity.pdbx_description
1 polymer ?
#
loop_
_entity_poly.entity_id
_entity_poly.type
_entity_poly.pdbx_seq_one_letter_code
_entity_poly.pdbx_strand_id
1 'polypeptide(L)'
;MVVAGDSLVGGASVVVVVIGASLVVVLVVLVVLAVVVVVLVVVVVLVVVGSAAWRTSATAGGAGYNTGRTEGSAARAATTTLRRTRDAVSPTCKSLRNIPPCWHLATLIARHPTSTFCQPPRRPRDSLRPMTATGSFDASRFGLLTEIVDQQSYRRSVDRCRQQGIVLPTFAQLADPSSIPADITASLADIDRNAADPLNLFRVHWYNDLHGGRTDLPEHVVLTPELTGVDSPIIVAFGNRFPMIGAHKVLAAYACLVPRVVTGQYDPTEHRAVWPSTGNYARGGVAISTLMGCRGVAVLLENMSRERFEWLEEWIDNPDDIIRTPGSESNVKEIYDTCDELAQDPANFILNQFTEFANHVGHHEVTGRALERLYLHHRESNPGLRLAAFVAASGSSGTLAAGERLKSDHGARIVAVEALECPTMLYNGFGEHNIQGIGDKHIPLIHNVTNMDGVVAVSDRACDELGMVFNTDEGRTHLTGDRGVDDAVVATLGHFGLSSICNVLAAIKTARELGLGADDALITVATDGAEMYGSEREAMAAGRYATGFGSAEAAAAVDEHLAGADTSHVEMLDEVGRNRIFNLGYFTWVEQQGVELDDYEIRRDQGFWKGVQELAPVWDDMIDEFNARTGVRSGS
;
A
#
# COMPACT_ATOMS: atom_id res chain seq x y z
N MET A 1 40.09 10.46 30.80
CA MET A 1 41.07 11.44 30.34
C MET A 1 41.02 11.39 28.82
N VAL A 2 40.41 12.42 28.24
CA VAL A 2 40.21 12.53 26.79
C VAL A 2 41.41 13.29 26.26
N VAL A 3 42.12 12.71 25.31
CA VAL A 3 43.14 13.43 24.52
C VAL A 3 42.69 13.32 23.07
N ALA A 4 42.25 14.45 22.51
CA ALA A 4 41.99 14.59 21.09
C ALA A 4 43.30 14.97 20.39
N GLY A 5 43.66 14.23 19.38
CA GLY A 5 44.76 14.56 18.48
C GLY A 5 44.30 14.35 17.05
N ASP A 6 44.20 15.44 16.29
CA ASP A 6 43.95 15.43 14.86
C ASP A 6 45.26 15.12 14.11
N SER A 7 45.26 14.06 13.29
CA SER A 7 46.26 13.91 12.25
C SER A 7 45.57 13.54 10.92
N LEU A 8 45.73 14.44 9.96
CA LEU A 8 45.27 14.28 8.59
C LEU A 8 46.24 13.40 7.80
N VAL A 9 45.74 12.26 7.31
CA VAL A 9 46.35 11.55 6.20
C VAL A 9 45.25 11.15 5.22
N GLY A 10 45.26 11.76 4.06
CA GLY A 10 44.48 11.30 2.91
C GLY A 10 42.98 11.59 2.94
N GLY A 11 42.54 12.77 3.40
CA GLY A 11 41.17 13.30 3.09
C GLY A 11 40.00 12.67 3.84
N ALA A 12 40.23 11.91 4.92
CA ALA A 12 39.16 11.43 5.78
C ALA A 12 39.48 11.73 7.25
N SER A 13 38.52 12.32 7.96
CA SER A 13 38.65 12.57 9.40
C SER A 13 38.42 11.27 10.18
N VAL A 14 39.39 10.84 10.93
CA VAL A 14 39.27 9.69 11.83
C VAL A 14 39.13 10.18 13.26
N VAL A 15 37.95 10.02 13.84
CA VAL A 15 37.73 10.28 15.28
C VAL A 15 38.11 9.00 16.03
N VAL A 16 39.17 9.05 16.81
CA VAL A 16 39.58 7.93 17.69
C VAL A 16 39.02 8.18 19.08
N VAL A 17 38.02 7.42 19.46
CA VAL A 17 37.52 7.37 20.85
C VAL A 17 38.22 6.22 21.56
N VAL A 18 39.12 6.52 22.50
CA VAL A 18 39.79 5.52 23.32
C VAL A 18 38.94 5.24 24.56
N ILE A 19 38.21 4.13 24.54
CA ILE A 19 37.60 3.53 25.72
C ILE A 19 38.24 2.16 25.90
N GLY A 20 39.17 2.09 26.85
CA GLY A 20 39.77 0.91 27.46
C GLY A 20 39.92 -0.40 26.65
N ALA A 21 41.16 -0.72 26.31
CA ALA A 21 41.76 -2.00 25.89
C ALA A 21 41.99 -2.19 24.37
N SER A 22 43.22 -2.42 24.07
CA SER A 22 43.95 -2.51 22.78
C SER A 22 43.37 -3.46 21.71
N LEU A 23 42.37 -4.26 22.00
CA LEU A 23 41.83 -5.28 21.07
C LEU A 23 40.81 -4.74 20.07
N VAL A 24 40.03 -3.73 20.47
CA VAL A 24 38.94 -3.17 19.62
C VAL A 24 39.53 -2.31 18.50
N VAL A 25 40.60 -1.57 18.75
CA VAL A 25 41.25 -0.73 17.73
C VAL A 25 41.85 -1.57 16.61
N VAL A 26 42.46 -2.72 16.92
CA VAL A 26 43.02 -3.64 15.92
C VAL A 26 41.92 -4.25 15.04
N LEU A 27 40.77 -4.57 15.61
CA LEU A 27 39.64 -5.16 14.84
C LEU A 27 39.01 -4.15 13.88
N VAL A 28 38.82 -2.90 14.31
CA VAL A 28 38.26 -1.82 13.45
C VAL A 28 39.23 -1.48 12.32
N VAL A 29 40.51 -1.40 12.57
CA VAL A 29 41.53 -1.15 11.54
C VAL A 29 41.59 -2.30 10.54
N LEU A 30 41.49 -3.56 10.98
CA LEU A 30 41.47 -4.72 10.09
C LEU A 30 40.19 -4.77 9.21
N VAL A 31 39.04 -4.43 9.73
CA VAL A 31 37.77 -4.37 8.95
C VAL A 31 37.83 -3.25 7.93
N VAL A 32 38.31 -2.07 8.28
CA VAL A 32 38.45 -0.94 7.34
C VAL A 32 39.47 -1.28 6.25
N LEU A 33 40.60 -1.90 6.57
CA LEU A 33 41.58 -2.35 5.57
C LEU A 33 40.98 -3.42 4.63
N ALA A 34 40.22 -4.37 5.16
CA ALA A 34 39.53 -5.38 4.34
C ALA A 34 38.50 -4.77 3.37
N VAL A 35 37.71 -3.80 3.82
CA VAL A 35 36.75 -3.09 2.98
C VAL A 35 37.47 -2.27 1.91
N VAL A 36 38.54 -1.56 2.25
CA VAL A 36 39.33 -0.78 1.28
C VAL A 36 39.98 -1.70 0.24
N VAL A 37 40.49 -2.86 0.62
CA VAL A 37 41.08 -3.84 -0.31
C VAL A 37 40.00 -4.42 -1.23
N VAL A 38 38.80 -4.74 -0.72
CA VAL A 38 37.69 -5.23 -1.55
C VAL A 38 37.23 -4.17 -2.53
N VAL A 39 37.08 -2.91 -2.11
CA VAL A 39 36.70 -1.80 -3.00
C VAL A 39 37.77 -1.55 -4.06
N LEU A 40 39.05 -1.58 -3.70
CA LEU A 40 40.14 -1.44 -4.67
C LEU A 40 40.18 -2.59 -5.69
N VAL A 41 39.95 -3.82 -5.27
CA VAL A 41 39.89 -4.98 -6.18
C VAL A 41 38.69 -4.89 -7.10
N VAL A 42 37.52 -4.47 -6.63
CA VAL A 42 36.32 -4.27 -7.47
C VAL A 42 36.55 -3.15 -8.47
N VAL A 43 37.13 -2.02 -8.07
CA VAL A 43 37.45 -0.91 -8.99
C VAL A 43 38.48 -1.33 -10.03
N VAL A 44 39.51 -2.05 -9.66
CA VAL A 44 40.53 -2.56 -10.61
C VAL A 44 39.91 -3.55 -11.61
N VAL A 45 39.04 -4.45 -11.15
CA VAL A 45 38.34 -5.41 -12.02
C VAL A 45 37.40 -4.67 -12.97
N LEU A 46 36.66 -3.67 -12.49
CA LEU A 46 35.77 -2.86 -13.35
C LEU A 46 36.56 -2.05 -14.39
N VAL A 47 37.71 -1.47 -14.03
CA VAL A 47 38.58 -0.72 -14.95
C VAL A 47 39.21 -1.64 -15.98
N VAL A 48 39.66 -2.83 -15.60
CA VAL A 48 40.30 -3.80 -16.51
C VAL A 48 39.28 -4.40 -17.46
N VAL A 49 38.08 -4.77 -16.97
CA VAL A 49 37.00 -5.31 -17.81
C VAL A 49 36.41 -4.21 -18.73
N GLY A 50 36.23 -2.99 -18.21
CA GLY A 50 35.79 -1.84 -19.01
C GLY A 50 36.78 -1.47 -20.13
N SER A 51 38.08 -1.49 -19.86
CA SER A 51 39.11 -1.19 -20.86
C SER A 51 39.25 -2.29 -21.94
N ALA A 52 38.92 -3.53 -21.64
CA ALA A 52 38.86 -4.63 -22.61
C ALA A 52 37.65 -4.49 -23.56
N ALA A 53 36.50 -4.05 -23.02
CA ALA A 53 35.30 -3.82 -23.82
C ALA A 53 35.46 -2.62 -24.82
N TRP A 54 36.21 -1.58 -24.42
CA TRP A 54 36.49 -0.44 -25.28
C TRP A 54 37.49 -0.74 -26.42
N ARG A 55 38.40 -1.70 -26.25
CA ARG A 55 39.35 -2.09 -27.34
C ARG A 55 38.69 -2.98 -28.40
N THR A 56 37.60 -3.65 -28.10
CA THR A 56 36.87 -4.48 -29.07
C THR A 56 35.91 -3.66 -29.93
N SER A 57 35.47 -2.45 -29.51
CA SER A 57 34.59 -1.59 -30.29
C SER A 57 35.32 -0.61 -31.23
N ALA A 58 36.64 -0.41 -31.09
CA ALA A 58 37.42 0.55 -31.90
C ALA A 58 38.00 -0.05 -33.19
N THR A 59 37.83 -1.36 -33.46
CA THR A 59 38.35 -2.03 -34.66
C THR A 59 37.30 -2.42 -35.70
N ALA A 60 36.03 -2.02 -35.52
CA ALA A 60 34.95 -2.33 -36.46
C ALA A 60 34.39 -1.08 -37.19
N GLY A 61 35.25 -0.25 -37.69
CA GLY A 61 34.88 0.93 -38.48
C GLY A 61 35.71 1.06 -39.76
N GLY A 62 35.31 0.40 -40.84
CA GLY A 62 35.88 0.64 -42.16
C GLY A 62 35.62 -0.49 -43.16
N ALA A 63 34.83 -0.14 -44.16
CA ALA A 63 34.65 -0.74 -45.49
C ALA A 63 33.42 -1.61 -45.71
N GLY A 64 32.63 -1.10 -46.62
CA GLY A 64 31.31 -1.53 -47.02
C GLY A 64 31.22 -2.64 -48.05
N TYR A 65 29.95 -2.93 -48.35
CA TYR A 65 29.37 -3.68 -49.48
C TYR A 65 29.77 -5.13 -49.72
N ASN A 66 28.95 -6.10 -49.44
CA ASN A 66 28.10 -6.87 -50.37
C ASN A 66 27.65 -8.23 -49.81
N THR A 67 26.36 -8.42 -49.87
CA THR A 67 25.58 -9.64 -50.13
C THR A 67 26.07 -11.03 -49.68
N GLY A 68 25.21 -11.73 -48.92
CA GLY A 68 24.96 -13.14 -49.13
C GLY A 68 25.32 -14.08 -48.00
N ARG A 69 24.29 -14.61 -47.37
CA ARG A 69 24.19 -15.94 -46.71
C ARG A 69 25.45 -16.53 -46.09
N THR A 70 25.44 -16.66 -44.76
CA THR A 70 25.64 -17.93 -44.04
C THR A 70 25.45 -17.72 -42.53
N GLU A 71 24.30 -18.04 -42.06
CA GLU A 71 24.08 -18.33 -40.64
C GLU A 71 24.65 -19.73 -40.35
N GLY A 72 25.46 -19.88 -39.30
CA GLY A 72 25.80 -21.22 -38.84
C GLY A 72 27.12 -21.47 -38.14
N SER A 73 28.03 -20.49 -37.94
CA SER A 73 29.35 -20.81 -37.38
C SER A 73 29.77 -20.04 -36.11
N ALA A 74 29.07 -19.04 -35.69
CA ALA A 74 29.45 -18.23 -34.53
C ALA A 74 29.11 -18.87 -33.14
N ALA A 75 28.10 -19.72 -33.08
CA ALA A 75 27.66 -20.32 -31.84
C ALA A 75 28.54 -21.51 -31.37
N ARG A 76 29.35 -22.11 -32.23
CA ARG A 76 30.23 -23.23 -31.87
C ARG A 76 31.61 -22.81 -31.34
N ALA A 77 32.05 -21.59 -31.59
CA ALA A 77 33.36 -21.10 -31.13
C ALA A 77 33.36 -20.66 -29.67
N ALA A 78 32.26 -20.13 -29.18
CA ALA A 78 32.14 -19.67 -27.79
C ALA A 78 32.12 -20.82 -26.75
N THR A 79 31.60 -21.99 -27.11
CA THR A 79 31.49 -23.15 -26.22
C THR A 79 32.82 -23.89 -26.06
N THR A 80 33.74 -23.77 -27.03
CA THR A 80 35.05 -24.46 -26.98
C THR A 80 36.05 -23.68 -26.14
N THR A 81 35.94 -22.35 -26.05
CA THR A 81 36.84 -21.50 -25.25
C THR A 81 36.56 -21.62 -23.75
N LEU A 82 35.31 -21.84 -23.36
CA LEU A 82 34.93 -22.07 -21.95
C LEU A 82 35.33 -23.45 -21.40
N ARG A 83 35.53 -24.45 -22.26
CA ARG A 83 36.04 -25.77 -21.82
C ARG A 83 37.54 -25.79 -21.63
N ARG A 84 38.33 -24.98 -22.34
CA ARG A 84 39.80 -24.94 -22.22
C ARG A 84 40.30 -24.15 -21.00
N THR A 85 39.49 -23.26 -20.43
CA THR A 85 39.86 -22.52 -19.20
C THR A 85 39.59 -23.29 -17.93
N ARG A 86 38.88 -24.45 -17.99
CA ARG A 86 38.64 -25.30 -16.82
C ARG A 86 39.77 -26.23 -16.46
N ASP A 87 40.70 -26.51 -17.39
CA ASP A 87 41.77 -27.46 -17.21
C ASP A 87 43.15 -26.80 -16.89
N ALA A 88 43.18 -25.47 -16.73
CA ALA A 88 44.41 -24.69 -16.46
C ALA A 88 44.51 -24.14 -15.02
N VAL A 89 43.78 -24.70 -14.07
CA VAL A 89 43.90 -24.32 -12.65
C VAL A 89 44.89 -25.27 -11.99
N SER A 90 46.02 -24.71 -11.60
CA SER A 90 47.17 -25.35 -10.93
C SER A 90 46.77 -26.19 -9.69
N PRO A 91 47.48 -27.26 -9.38
CA PRO A 91 47.16 -28.21 -8.29
C PRO A 91 47.23 -27.65 -6.86
N THR A 92 47.64 -26.41 -6.67
CA THR A 92 47.83 -25.80 -5.34
C THR A 92 46.52 -25.37 -4.65
N CYS A 93 45.39 -25.41 -5.31
CA CYS A 93 44.11 -25.05 -4.69
C CYS A 93 43.32 -26.25 -4.12
N LYS A 94 43.87 -27.46 -4.11
CA LYS A 94 43.20 -28.66 -3.56
C LYS A 94 43.35 -28.82 -2.04
N SER A 95 44.11 -27.96 -1.34
CA SER A 95 44.31 -28.08 0.10
C SER A 95 43.30 -27.31 0.99
N LEU A 96 42.34 -26.59 0.39
CA LEU A 96 41.35 -25.82 1.15
C LEU A 96 39.98 -26.54 1.32
N ARG A 97 39.90 -27.84 0.99
CA ARG A 97 38.65 -28.62 1.13
C ARG A 97 38.39 -29.22 2.51
N ASN A 98 39.25 -28.96 3.51
CA ASN A 98 39.16 -29.54 4.86
C ASN A 98 39.03 -28.48 5.96
N ILE A 99 38.30 -27.39 5.74
CA ILE A 99 37.89 -26.50 6.82
C ILE A 99 36.44 -26.91 7.20
N PRO A 100 36.24 -27.42 8.45
CA PRO A 100 34.91 -27.78 8.91
C PRO A 100 34.03 -26.51 9.01
N PRO A 101 32.72 -26.60 8.73
CA PRO A 101 31.82 -25.47 8.87
C PRO A 101 31.79 -24.98 10.32
N CYS A 102 31.73 -23.69 10.52
CA CYS A 102 31.78 -22.94 11.80
C CYS A 102 30.83 -23.40 12.92
N TRP A 103 30.08 -24.45 12.73
CA TRP A 103 29.10 -24.96 13.72
C TRP A 103 29.76 -25.78 14.86
N HIS A 104 31.04 -26.14 14.78
CA HIS A 104 31.70 -26.91 15.81
C HIS A 104 32.54 -26.08 16.81
N LEU A 105 32.66 -24.74 16.62
CA LEU A 105 33.40 -23.91 17.58
C LEU A 105 32.56 -23.54 18.81
N ALA A 106 31.22 -23.62 18.74
CA ALA A 106 30.35 -23.33 19.87
C ALA A 106 30.34 -24.43 20.96
N THR A 107 30.79 -25.64 20.65
CA THR A 107 30.71 -26.79 21.57
C THR A 107 32.01 -27.01 22.38
N LEU A 108 33.11 -26.34 22.05
CA LEU A 108 34.40 -26.49 22.72
C LEU A 108 34.65 -25.51 23.88
N ILE A 109 33.81 -24.47 24.04
CA ILE A 109 33.92 -23.46 25.12
C ILE A 109 33.21 -23.90 26.41
N ALA A 110 32.44 -24.99 26.38
CA ALA A 110 31.60 -25.42 27.51
C ALA A 110 32.28 -26.38 28.51
N ARG A 111 33.60 -26.65 28.43
CA ARG A 111 34.28 -27.59 29.33
C ARG A 111 35.58 -27.07 29.90
N HIS A 112 35.53 -26.01 30.71
CA HIS A 112 36.47 -25.81 31.84
C HIS A 112 35.87 -24.82 32.83
N PRO A 113 35.66 -25.21 34.10
CA PRO A 113 35.25 -24.32 35.15
C PRO A 113 36.48 -23.72 35.82
N THR A 114 36.69 -22.43 35.74
CA THR A 114 37.30 -21.54 36.74
C THR A 114 37.85 -20.29 36.06
N SER A 115 37.08 -19.24 36.03
CA SER A 115 37.55 -17.87 36.18
C SER A 115 36.35 -16.98 36.54
N THR A 116 36.49 -16.37 37.71
CA THR A 116 35.57 -15.43 38.32
C THR A 116 35.52 -14.17 37.46
N PHE A 117 34.52 -14.04 36.59
CA PHE A 117 34.20 -12.78 35.94
C PHE A 117 33.11 -12.05 36.74
N CYS A 118 33.43 -10.85 37.19
CA CYS A 118 32.45 -9.91 37.77
C CYS A 118 31.24 -9.75 36.81
N GLN A 119 30.09 -10.21 37.25
CA GLN A 119 28.82 -9.94 36.59
C GLN A 119 28.42 -8.48 36.86
N PRO A 120 27.96 -7.72 35.87
CA PRO A 120 27.26 -6.48 36.15
C PRO A 120 25.97 -6.77 36.97
N PRO A 121 25.50 -5.84 37.81
CA PRO A 121 24.36 -6.05 38.65
C PRO A 121 23.14 -6.42 37.77
N ARG A 122 22.61 -7.61 37.99
CA ARG A 122 21.35 -8.05 37.41
C ARG A 122 20.27 -7.13 37.96
N ARG A 123 19.62 -6.35 37.10
CA ARG A 123 18.29 -5.83 37.40
C ARG A 123 17.38 -7.02 37.70
N PRO A 124 16.49 -6.94 38.71
CA PRO A 124 15.54 -8.01 38.96
C PRO A 124 14.81 -8.33 37.64
N ARG A 125 14.79 -9.58 37.23
CA ARG A 125 13.83 -10.09 36.28
C ARG A 125 12.49 -9.93 36.98
N ASP A 126 11.78 -8.84 36.72
CA ASP A 126 10.35 -8.86 36.89
C ASP A 126 9.83 -9.99 36.03
N SER A 127 9.28 -10.98 36.70
CA SER A 127 8.58 -12.08 36.09
C SER A 127 7.67 -11.52 35.01
N LEU A 128 7.82 -12.00 33.77
CA LEU A 128 6.79 -11.89 32.76
C LEU A 128 5.48 -12.43 33.40
N ARG A 129 4.73 -11.56 34.02
CA ARG A 129 3.34 -11.85 34.33
C ARG A 129 2.66 -12.01 32.97
N PRO A 130 1.88 -13.07 32.75
CA PRO A 130 0.95 -13.05 31.67
C PRO A 130 0.10 -11.78 31.90
N MET A 131 0.15 -10.83 30.96
CA MET A 131 -0.76 -9.69 30.96
C MET A 131 -2.18 -10.27 30.84
N THR A 132 -2.87 -10.37 31.96
CA THR A 132 -4.32 -10.46 31.94
C THR A 132 -4.77 -9.07 31.49
N ALA A 133 -5.05 -8.94 30.19
CA ALA A 133 -5.58 -7.73 29.59
C ALA A 133 -6.99 -7.45 30.16
N THR A 134 -7.04 -6.67 31.24
CA THR A 134 -8.23 -5.96 31.69
C THR A 134 -7.94 -4.46 31.83
N GLY A 135 -7.05 -3.94 30.95
CA GLY A 135 -6.92 -2.51 30.73
C GLY A 135 -8.00 -2.11 29.72
N SER A 136 -8.90 -1.21 30.09
CA SER A 136 -9.79 -0.56 29.14
C SER A 136 -8.93 0.09 28.03
N PHE A 137 -9.29 -0.15 26.77
CA PHE A 137 -8.69 0.53 25.62
C PHE A 137 -8.77 2.05 25.85
N ASP A 138 -7.61 2.71 25.82
CA ASP A 138 -7.52 4.17 25.89
C ASP A 138 -7.25 4.74 24.51
N ALA A 139 -8.32 5.07 23.79
CA ALA A 139 -8.28 5.61 22.43
C ALA A 139 -7.53 6.95 22.34
N SER A 140 -7.42 7.70 23.45
CA SER A 140 -6.77 9.02 23.46
C SER A 140 -5.27 8.94 23.12
N ARG A 141 -4.62 7.82 23.45
CA ARG A 141 -3.20 7.56 23.13
C ARG A 141 -2.92 7.51 21.63
N PHE A 142 -3.95 7.27 20.81
CA PHE A 142 -3.89 7.22 19.35
C PHE A 142 -4.56 8.45 18.71
N GLY A 143 -4.84 9.49 19.49
CA GLY A 143 -5.53 10.68 19.03
C GLY A 143 -7.01 10.45 18.67
N LEU A 144 -7.57 9.31 19.03
CA LEU A 144 -8.97 8.91 18.79
C LEU A 144 -9.84 9.41 19.94
N LEU A 145 -10.18 10.70 19.91
CA LEU A 145 -10.91 11.34 20.99
C LEU A 145 -12.42 11.19 20.84
N THR A 146 -13.10 11.11 21.98
CA THR A 146 -14.56 11.00 22.10
C THR A 146 -15.17 12.14 22.90
N GLU A 147 -14.39 13.23 23.10
CA GLU A 147 -14.81 14.45 23.79
C GLU A 147 -14.25 15.69 23.09
N ILE A 148 -14.84 16.85 23.36
CA ILE A 148 -14.37 18.11 22.81
C ILE A 148 -13.17 18.59 23.65
N VAL A 149 -11.96 18.58 23.05
CA VAL A 149 -10.72 18.95 23.73
C VAL A 149 -10.36 20.42 23.60
N ASP A 150 -10.81 21.10 22.55
CA ASP A 150 -10.69 22.56 22.39
C ASP A 150 -12.05 23.17 22.01
N GLN A 151 -12.65 23.82 23.01
CA GLN A 151 -13.94 24.49 22.83
C GLN A 151 -13.89 25.70 21.89
N GLN A 152 -12.73 26.31 21.71
CA GLN A 152 -12.59 27.48 20.83
C GLN A 152 -12.50 27.03 19.37
N SER A 153 -11.65 26.06 19.07
CA SER A 153 -11.55 25.42 17.76
C SER A 153 -12.89 24.81 17.35
N TYR A 154 -13.54 24.10 18.26
CA TYR A 154 -14.88 23.53 18.03
C TYR A 154 -15.91 24.61 17.64
N ARG A 155 -15.97 25.75 18.35
CA ARG A 155 -16.89 26.84 18.02
C ARG A 155 -16.59 27.46 16.66
N ARG A 156 -15.31 27.69 16.33
CA ARG A 156 -14.92 28.21 15.00
C ARG A 156 -15.30 27.23 13.88
N SER A 157 -15.18 25.93 14.12
CA SER A 157 -15.61 24.89 13.19
C SER A 157 -17.13 24.92 12.97
N VAL A 158 -17.91 25.02 14.06
CA VAL A 158 -19.38 25.19 13.99
C VAL A 158 -19.77 26.44 13.20
N ASP A 159 -19.12 27.58 13.48
CA ASP A 159 -19.41 28.85 12.80
C ASP A 159 -19.02 28.80 11.32
N ARG A 160 -17.91 28.15 10.96
CA ARG A 160 -17.49 27.94 9.58
C ARG A 160 -18.52 27.09 8.82
N CYS A 161 -18.91 25.94 9.38
CA CYS A 161 -19.90 25.06 8.75
C CYS A 161 -21.27 25.76 8.60
N ARG A 162 -21.70 26.54 9.59
CA ARG A 162 -22.93 27.36 9.51
C ARG A 162 -22.86 28.37 8.37
N GLN A 163 -21.74 29.10 8.25
CA GLN A 163 -21.55 30.12 7.21
C GLN A 163 -21.57 29.55 5.80
N GLN A 164 -21.07 28.33 5.63
CA GLN A 164 -20.95 27.67 4.34
C GLN A 164 -22.08 26.66 4.05
N GLY A 165 -23.04 26.51 4.96
CA GLY A 165 -24.14 25.58 4.78
C GLY A 165 -23.73 24.09 4.82
N ILE A 166 -22.60 23.77 5.52
CA ILE A 166 -22.06 22.43 5.58
C ILE A 166 -22.80 21.62 6.65
N VAL A 167 -23.25 20.43 6.27
CA VAL A 167 -23.80 19.40 7.15
C VAL A 167 -22.96 18.13 6.96
N LEU A 168 -22.57 17.51 8.05
CA LEU A 168 -21.71 16.32 8.04
C LEU A 168 -22.56 15.04 8.07
N PRO A 169 -22.44 14.10 7.12
CA PRO A 169 -23.05 12.79 7.25
C PRO A 169 -22.41 11.98 8.39
N THR A 170 -23.21 11.18 9.10
CA THR A 170 -22.70 10.20 10.06
C THR A 170 -22.14 8.98 9.32
N PHE A 171 -21.26 8.21 9.99
CA PHE A 171 -20.79 6.94 9.43
C PHE A 171 -21.93 5.96 9.18
N ALA A 172 -22.95 5.96 10.05
CA ALA A 172 -24.16 5.18 9.87
C ALA A 172 -24.90 5.55 8.58
N GLN A 173 -25.01 6.86 8.26
CA GLN A 173 -25.62 7.33 7.02
C GLN A 173 -24.81 6.96 5.78
N LEU A 174 -23.49 6.96 5.88
CA LEU A 174 -22.62 6.53 4.78
C LEU A 174 -22.63 5.00 4.60
N ALA A 175 -22.83 4.25 5.69
CA ALA A 175 -22.98 2.78 5.65
C ALA A 175 -24.34 2.33 5.12
N ASP A 176 -25.40 3.08 5.43
CA ASP A 176 -26.76 2.88 4.91
C ASP A 176 -27.36 4.22 4.41
N PRO A 177 -27.13 4.59 3.15
CA PRO A 177 -27.62 5.85 2.58
C PRO A 177 -29.14 5.95 2.49
N SER A 178 -29.89 4.89 2.75
CA SER A 178 -31.34 4.97 2.86
C SER A 178 -31.80 5.80 4.08
N SER A 179 -30.92 5.95 5.07
CA SER A 179 -31.13 6.75 6.28
C SER A 179 -30.80 8.25 6.10
N ILE A 180 -30.23 8.64 4.96
CA ILE A 180 -30.00 10.05 4.61
C ILE A 180 -31.34 10.76 4.46
N PRO A 181 -31.52 11.94 5.09
CA PRO A 181 -32.77 12.68 5.01
C PRO A 181 -33.24 12.97 3.56
N ALA A 182 -34.55 12.84 3.33
CA ALA A 182 -35.13 12.91 1.99
C ALA A 182 -34.91 14.28 1.29
N ASP A 183 -34.85 15.36 2.05
CA ASP A 183 -34.56 16.70 1.55
C ASP A 183 -33.12 16.84 1.03
N ILE A 184 -32.13 16.24 1.70
CA ILE A 184 -30.75 16.15 1.23
C ILE A 184 -30.70 15.31 -0.06
N THR A 185 -31.30 14.13 -0.04
CA THR A 185 -31.33 13.24 -1.22
C THR A 185 -31.97 13.92 -2.42
N ALA A 186 -33.04 14.69 -2.21
CA ALA A 186 -33.70 15.47 -3.27
C ALA A 186 -32.78 16.58 -3.83
N SER A 187 -32.08 17.31 -2.94
CA SER A 187 -31.14 18.37 -3.34
C SER A 187 -29.93 17.83 -4.13
N LEU A 188 -29.45 16.62 -3.80
CA LEU A 188 -28.36 15.97 -4.52
C LEU A 188 -28.68 15.70 -6.00
N ALA A 189 -29.96 15.52 -6.37
CA ALA A 189 -30.33 15.21 -7.75
C ALA A 189 -29.91 16.31 -8.77
N ASP A 190 -29.81 17.56 -8.33
CA ASP A 190 -29.42 18.71 -9.16
C ASP A 190 -27.92 19.07 -9.06
N ILE A 191 -27.13 18.32 -8.26
CA ILE A 191 -25.71 18.60 -8.01
C ILE A 191 -24.87 17.58 -8.76
N ASP A 192 -23.92 18.08 -9.58
CA ASP A 192 -22.93 17.22 -10.22
C ASP A 192 -22.08 16.50 -9.14
N ARG A 193 -21.89 15.19 -9.30
CA ARG A 193 -21.13 14.37 -8.36
C ARG A 193 -19.66 14.83 -8.17
N ASN A 194 -19.11 15.55 -9.14
CA ASN A 194 -17.74 16.04 -9.12
C ASN A 194 -17.63 17.53 -8.76
N ALA A 195 -18.77 18.21 -8.50
CA ALA A 195 -18.76 19.59 -8.07
C ALA A 195 -18.20 19.75 -6.65
N ALA A 196 -17.54 20.89 -6.39
CA ALA A 196 -17.10 21.30 -5.05
C ALA A 196 -18.29 21.80 -4.21
N ASP A 197 -19.33 20.97 -4.06
CA ASP A 197 -20.54 21.27 -3.30
C ASP A 197 -20.55 20.46 -2.00
N PRO A 198 -20.75 21.10 -0.82
CA PRO A 198 -20.75 20.42 0.47
C PRO A 198 -21.72 19.23 0.57
N LEU A 199 -22.84 19.23 -0.17
CA LEU A 199 -23.78 18.11 -0.17
C LEU A 199 -23.17 16.84 -0.77
N ASN A 200 -22.11 16.93 -1.58
CA ASN A 200 -21.38 15.76 -2.06
C ASN A 200 -20.71 14.95 -0.95
N LEU A 201 -20.59 15.47 0.28
CA LEU A 201 -20.22 14.67 1.45
C LEU A 201 -21.17 13.49 1.67
N PHE A 202 -22.46 13.66 1.37
CA PHE A 202 -23.47 12.61 1.48
C PHE A 202 -23.42 11.55 0.36
N ARG A 203 -22.52 11.70 -0.63
CA ARG A 203 -22.20 10.69 -1.64
C ARG A 203 -20.92 9.92 -1.34
N VAL A 204 -20.27 10.16 -0.18
CA VAL A 204 -19.04 9.46 0.21
C VAL A 204 -19.34 8.04 0.71
N HIS A 205 -19.98 7.24 -0.15
CA HIS A 205 -20.42 5.88 0.12
C HIS A 205 -20.40 4.99 -1.13
N TRP A 206 -20.57 3.67 -0.98
CA TRP A 206 -20.54 2.69 -2.06
C TRP A 206 -21.80 2.63 -2.94
N TYR A 207 -22.92 3.22 -2.50
CA TYR A 207 -24.23 3.09 -3.12
C TYR A 207 -24.51 4.20 -4.14
N ASN A 208 -23.53 4.53 -5.00
CA ASN A 208 -23.72 5.45 -6.11
C ASN A 208 -23.63 4.71 -7.44
N ASP A 209 -24.41 5.18 -8.44
CA ASP A 209 -24.19 4.85 -9.84
C ASP A 209 -23.08 5.73 -10.47
N LEU A 210 -22.80 5.50 -11.75
CA LEU A 210 -21.79 6.26 -12.49
C LEU A 210 -22.07 7.78 -12.54
N HIS A 211 -23.30 8.19 -12.39
CA HIS A 211 -23.73 9.60 -12.45
C HIS A 211 -23.94 10.22 -11.06
N GLY A 212 -23.72 9.47 -9.99
CA GLY A 212 -23.91 9.91 -8.61
C GLY A 212 -25.34 9.75 -8.09
N GLY A 213 -26.20 9.06 -8.82
CA GLY A 213 -27.50 8.63 -8.33
C GLY A 213 -27.35 7.54 -7.27
N ARG A 214 -28.21 7.57 -6.23
CA ARG A 214 -28.21 6.54 -5.20
C ARG A 214 -28.80 5.23 -5.73
N THR A 215 -28.12 4.12 -5.47
CA THR A 215 -28.57 2.75 -5.75
C THR A 215 -28.97 2.02 -4.46
N ASP A 216 -29.78 0.96 -4.58
CA ASP A 216 -30.16 0.11 -3.44
C ASP A 216 -29.08 -0.91 -3.06
N LEU A 217 -28.13 -1.12 -3.98
CA LEU A 217 -27.01 -2.04 -3.84
C LEU A 217 -25.76 -1.40 -4.43
N PRO A 218 -24.56 -1.57 -3.84
CA PRO A 218 -23.33 -1.10 -4.47
C PRO A 218 -23.18 -1.62 -5.89
N GLU A 219 -22.81 -0.76 -6.84
CA GLU A 219 -22.51 -1.24 -8.19
C GLU A 219 -21.27 -2.14 -8.17
N HIS A 220 -21.38 -3.28 -8.84
CA HIS A 220 -20.39 -4.33 -8.85
C HIS A 220 -20.47 -5.20 -10.10
N VAL A 221 -19.50 -6.07 -10.28
CA VAL A 221 -19.54 -7.16 -11.25
C VAL A 221 -19.18 -8.48 -10.56
N VAL A 222 -19.77 -9.57 -11.03
CA VAL A 222 -19.33 -10.92 -10.71
C VAL A 222 -18.53 -11.44 -11.91
N LEU A 223 -17.25 -11.68 -11.69
CA LEU A 223 -16.37 -12.21 -12.73
C LEU A 223 -16.62 -13.70 -12.90
N THR A 224 -16.72 -14.12 -14.16
CA THR A 224 -17.09 -15.49 -14.53
C THR A 224 -15.86 -16.38 -14.77
N PRO A 225 -16.01 -17.72 -14.74
CA PRO A 225 -14.92 -18.66 -15.00
C PRO A 225 -14.24 -18.48 -16.37
N GLU A 226 -14.99 -18.01 -17.39
CA GLU A 226 -14.45 -17.75 -18.73
C GLU A 226 -13.35 -16.69 -18.69
N LEU A 227 -13.48 -15.68 -17.80
CA LEU A 227 -12.47 -14.65 -17.60
C LEU A 227 -11.39 -15.12 -16.61
N THR A 228 -11.80 -15.67 -15.47
CA THR A 228 -10.93 -15.89 -14.31
C THR A 228 -10.22 -17.25 -14.31
N GLY A 229 -10.79 -18.26 -14.99
CA GLY A 229 -10.29 -19.64 -14.97
C GLY A 229 -10.46 -20.34 -13.61
N VAL A 230 -11.36 -19.82 -12.74
CA VAL A 230 -11.75 -20.45 -11.47
C VAL A 230 -13.28 -20.49 -11.36
N ASP A 231 -13.83 -21.55 -10.76
CA ASP A 231 -15.27 -21.73 -10.62
C ASP A 231 -15.89 -20.80 -9.55
N SER A 232 -15.07 -20.31 -8.64
CA SER A 232 -15.49 -19.44 -7.55
C SER A 232 -15.96 -18.08 -8.07
N PRO A 233 -17.15 -17.58 -7.73
CA PRO A 233 -17.57 -16.24 -8.10
C PRO A 233 -16.70 -15.19 -7.40
N ILE A 234 -16.10 -14.28 -8.18
CA ILE A 234 -15.34 -13.15 -7.67
C ILE A 234 -16.19 -11.91 -7.82
N ILE A 235 -16.68 -11.37 -6.70
CA ILE A 235 -17.54 -10.18 -6.64
C ILE A 235 -16.64 -8.96 -6.47
N VAL A 236 -16.71 -8.00 -7.39
CA VAL A 236 -15.87 -6.79 -7.39
C VAL A 236 -16.75 -5.55 -7.28
N ALA A 237 -16.66 -4.84 -6.15
CA ALA A 237 -17.38 -3.57 -5.94
C ALA A 237 -16.63 -2.40 -6.60
N PHE A 238 -17.32 -1.47 -7.24
CA PHE A 238 -16.74 -0.36 -7.99
C PHE A 238 -16.50 0.88 -7.14
N GLY A 239 -15.23 1.17 -6.81
CA GLY A 239 -14.81 2.37 -6.09
C GLY A 239 -14.84 3.65 -6.94
N ASN A 240 -14.81 3.54 -8.27
CA ASN A 240 -14.93 4.72 -9.14
C ASN A 240 -16.37 5.31 -9.18
N ARG A 241 -17.26 4.78 -8.37
CA ARG A 241 -18.59 5.35 -8.08
C ARG A 241 -18.55 6.43 -7.02
N PHE A 242 -17.47 6.52 -6.24
CA PHE A 242 -17.30 7.59 -5.28
C PHE A 242 -17.17 8.96 -5.96
N PRO A 243 -17.68 10.04 -5.32
CA PRO A 243 -17.71 11.36 -5.92
C PRO A 243 -16.33 12.01 -6.03
N MET A 244 -16.21 13.04 -6.83
CA MET A 244 -15.11 13.98 -7.00
C MET A 244 -13.84 13.34 -7.56
N ILE A 245 -13.32 12.29 -6.96
CA ILE A 245 -12.03 11.69 -7.34
C ILE A 245 -12.18 10.35 -8.09
N GLY A 246 -13.39 9.79 -8.19
CA GLY A 246 -13.58 8.46 -8.79
C GLY A 246 -12.81 7.34 -8.07
N ALA A 247 -12.67 7.43 -6.75
CA ALA A 247 -11.98 6.43 -5.94
C ALA A 247 -12.49 6.41 -4.49
N HIS A 248 -12.55 5.23 -3.87
CA HIS A 248 -13.05 5.09 -2.50
C HIS A 248 -12.16 5.75 -1.44
N LYS A 249 -10.97 6.24 -1.79
CA LYS A 249 -10.06 6.94 -0.88
C LYS A 249 -10.62 8.26 -0.32
N VAL A 250 -11.65 8.83 -0.94
CA VAL A 250 -12.37 9.98 -0.38
C VAL A 250 -13.07 9.63 0.95
N LEU A 251 -13.52 8.38 1.12
CA LEU A 251 -14.05 7.88 2.40
C LEU A 251 -12.96 7.86 3.49
N ALA A 252 -11.76 7.38 3.17
CA ALA A 252 -10.65 7.41 4.10
C ALA A 252 -10.32 8.83 4.56
N ALA A 253 -10.30 9.81 3.62
CA ALA A 253 -10.06 11.22 3.94
C ALA A 253 -11.17 11.81 4.83
N TYR A 254 -12.45 11.52 4.52
CA TYR A 254 -13.58 11.90 5.36
C TYR A 254 -13.43 11.35 6.78
N ALA A 255 -13.16 10.06 6.89
CA ALA A 255 -13.02 9.39 8.17
C ALA A 255 -11.88 9.94 9.02
N CYS A 256 -10.76 10.38 8.41
CA CYS A 256 -9.64 10.97 9.13
C CYS A 256 -9.94 12.40 9.61
N LEU A 257 -10.62 13.22 8.81
CA LEU A 257 -10.80 14.65 9.11
C LEU A 257 -11.98 14.92 10.05
N VAL A 258 -13.14 14.29 9.82
CA VAL A 258 -14.37 14.65 10.52
C VAL A 258 -14.31 14.43 12.02
N PRO A 259 -13.81 13.30 12.55
CA PRO A 259 -13.62 13.14 14.00
C PRO A 259 -12.73 14.23 14.62
N ARG A 260 -11.70 14.68 13.89
CA ARG A 260 -10.80 15.76 14.35
C ARG A 260 -11.53 17.11 14.45
N VAL A 261 -12.46 17.37 13.53
CA VAL A 261 -13.30 18.59 13.53
C VAL A 261 -14.30 18.57 14.69
N VAL A 262 -15.05 17.47 14.86
CA VAL A 262 -16.12 17.41 15.88
C VAL A 262 -15.60 17.27 17.31
N THR A 263 -14.32 16.93 17.48
CA THR A 263 -13.62 16.93 18.78
C THR A 263 -12.87 18.23 19.06
N GLY A 264 -12.79 19.15 18.08
CA GLY A 264 -12.03 20.39 18.21
C GLY A 264 -10.52 20.22 18.12
N GLN A 265 -10.02 19.04 17.69
CA GLN A 265 -8.60 18.81 17.43
C GLN A 265 -8.13 19.58 16.19
N TYR A 266 -9.01 19.74 15.20
CA TYR A 266 -8.75 20.45 13.95
C TYR A 266 -9.66 21.68 13.83
N ASP A 267 -9.06 22.82 13.45
CA ASP A 267 -9.74 24.08 13.20
C ASP A 267 -9.64 24.44 11.72
N PRO A 268 -10.74 24.42 10.97
CA PRO A 268 -10.73 24.70 9.54
C PRO A 268 -10.38 26.16 9.19
N THR A 269 -10.32 27.06 10.19
CA THR A 269 -10.01 28.49 9.98
C THR A 269 -8.53 28.82 10.23
N GLU A 270 -7.80 27.96 10.94
CA GLU A 270 -6.41 28.19 11.32
C GLU A 270 -5.47 27.12 10.74
N HIS A 271 -5.94 25.86 10.65
CA HIS A 271 -5.13 24.75 10.19
C HIS A 271 -5.24 24.52 8.68
N ARG A 272 -4.16 23.99 8.12
CA ARG A 272 -4.11 23.40 6.79
C ARG A 272 -4.10 21.87 6.94
N ALA A 273 -5.00 21.19 6.27
CA ALA A 273 -5.05 19.72 6.26
C ALA A 273 -4.00 19.19 5.28
N VAL A 274 -2.93 18.58 5.79
CA VAL A 274 -1.84 18.02 4.99
C VAL A 274 -2.09 16.53 4.74
N TRP A 275 -2.13 16.13 3.46
CA TRP A 275 -2.52 14.81 3.00
C TRP A 275 -1.35 14.08 2.34
N PRO A 276 -0.51 13.38 3.12
CA PRO A 276 0.57 12.56 2.57
C PRO A 276 0.01 11.32 1.87
N SER A 277 0.45 11.07 0.64
CA SER A 277 -0.12 10.01 -0.18
C SER A 277 0.77 9.61 -1.35
N THR A 278 0.50 8.43 -1.86
CA THR A 278 0.96 7.97 -3.14
C THR A 278 -0.07 8.23 -4.28
N GLY A 279 -1.08 9.12 -4.06
CA GLY A 279 -2.00 9.57 -5.12
C GLY A 279 -3.45 9.79 -4.68
N ASN A 280 -4.30 8.76 -4.69
CA ASN A 280 -5.75 8.91 -4.48
C ASN A 280 -6.15 9.46 -3.09
N TYR A 281 -5.37 9.19 -2.05
CA TYR A 281 -5.68 9.72 -0.72
C TYR A 281 -5.43 11.24 -0.65
N ALA A 282 -4.37 11.76 -1.29
CA ALA A 282 -4.15 13.21 -1.37
C ALA A 282 -5.30 13.90 -2.13
N ARG A 283 -5.71 13.35 -3.28
CA ARG A 283 -6.88 13.85 -4.02
C ARG A 283 -8.14 13.83 -3.16
N GLY A 284 -8.41 12.71 -2.47
CA GLY A 284 -9.54 12.59 -1.55
C GLY A 284 -9.49 13.61 -0.41
N GLY A 285 -8.29 13.82 0.16
CA GLY A 285 -8.06 14.79 1.21
C GLY A 285 -8.30 16.24 0.77
N VAL A 286 -7.81 16.60 -0.41
CA VAL A 286 -8.06 17.92 -1.02
C VAL A 286 -9.54 18.12 -1.28
N ALA A 287 -10.23 17.13 -1.87
CA ALA A 287 -11.66 17.20 -2.11
C ALA A 287 -12.44 17.42 -0.80
N ILE A 288 -12.21 16.59 0.22
CA ILE A 288 -12.87 16.73 1.54
C ILE A 288 -12.53 18.09 2.18
N SER A 289 -11.28 18.55 2.11
CA SER A 289 -10.89 19.86 2.63
C SER A 289 -11.67 20.98 1.96
N THR A 290 -11.81 20.94 0.64
CA THR A 290 -12.59 21.93 -0.13
C THR A 290 -14.06 21.92 0.28
N LEU A 291 -14.70 20.74 0.37
CA LEU A 291 -16.10 20.62 0.77
C LEU A 291 -16.33 21.05 2.22
N MET A 292 -15.33 20.91 3.08
CA MET A 292 -15.38 21.35 4.48
C MET A 292 -14.91 22.80 4.69
N GLY A 293 -14.64 23.52 3.60
CA GLY A 293 -14.24 24.92 3.65
C GLY A 293 -12.91 25.17 4.34
N CYS A 294 -11.98 24.22 4.28
CA CYS A 294 -10.62 24.37 4.81
C CYS A 294 -9.57 24.18 3.70
N ARG A 295 -8.33 24.58 3.98
CA ARG A 295 -7.21 24.48 3.03
C ARG A 295 -6.61 23.07 3.07
N GLY A 296 -6.58 22.40 1.91
CA GLY A 296 -5.92 21.12 1.72
C GLY A 296 -4.54 21.29 1.09
N VAL A 297 -3.54 20.54 1.59
CA VAL A 297 -2.18 20.47 1.05
C VAL A 297 -1.91 19.02 0.66
N ALA A 298 -1.59 18.77 -0.61
CA ALA A 298 -1.24 17.45 -1.13
C ALA A 298 0.27 17.26 -1.07
N VAL A 299 0.74 16.16 -0.45
CA VAL A 299 2.15 15.74 -0.46
C VAL A 299 2.20 14.38 -1.15
N LEU A 300 2.82 14.31 -2.35
CA LEU A 300 2.83 13.08 -3.15
C LEU A 300 4.10 12.97 -4.00
N LEU A 301 4.36 11.75 -4.46
CA LEU A 301 5.53 11.40 -5.26
C LEU A 301 5.44 12.00 -6.67
N GLU A 302 6.57 12.45 -7.21
CA GLU A 302 6.63 13.15 -8.51
C GLU A 302 6.34 12.25 -9.72
N ASN A 303 6.53 10.93 -9.58
CA ASN A 303 6.36 9.96 -10.65
C ASN A 303 4.96 9.32 -10.71
N MET A 304 3.96 9.93 -10.06
CA MET A 304 2.56 9.50 -10.19
C MET A 304 1.99 9.84 -11.57
N SER A 305 0.90 9.15 -11.97
CA SER A 305 0.24 9.38 -13.25
C SER A 305 -0.12 10.86 -13.46
N ARG A 306 -0.02 11.32 -14.70
CA ARG A 306 -0.33 12.69 -15.12
C ARG A 306 -1.74 13.11 -14.69
N GLU A 307 -2.72 12.23 -14.82
CA GLU A 307 -4.12 12.48 -14.51
C GLU A 307 -4.35 12.88 -13.05
N ARG A 308 -3.52 12.37 -12.11
CA ARG A 308 -3.60 12.76 -10.69
C ARG A 308 -3.16 14.19 -10.45
N PHE A 309 -2.09 14.62 -11.14
CA PHE A 309 -1.60 16.01 -11.03
C PHE A 309 -2.54 17.00 -11.71
N GLU A 310 -3.07 16.68 -12.90
CA GLU A 310 -4.05 17.50 -13.61
C GLU A 310 -5.28 17.74 -12.73
N TRP A 311 -5.78 16.71 -12.04
CA TRP A 311 -6.89 16.84 -11.10
C TRP A 311 -6.52 17.75 -9.90
N LEU A 312 -5.34 17.60 -9.31
CA LEU A 312 -4.90 18.42 -8.18
C LEU A 312 -4.72 19.89 -8.59
N GLU A 313 -4.17 20.14 -9.78
CA GLU A 313 -4.00 21.49 -10.34
C GLU A 313 -5.35 22.19 -10.62
N GLU A 314 -6.40 21.42 -10.90
CA GLU A 314 -7.78 21.95 -11.05
C GLU A 314 -8.42 22.30 -9.70
N TRP A 315 -8.14 21.51 -8.63
CA TRP A 315 -8.81 21.63 -7.34
C TRP A 315 -8.06 22.48 -6.32
N ILE A 316 -6.80 22.79 -6.53
CA ILE A 316 -5.95 23.58 -5.63
C ILE A 316 -5.62 24.92 -6.27
N ASP A 317 -6.10 26.01 -5.65
CA ASP A 317 -5.85 27.38 -6.13
C ASP A 317 -4.40 27.82 -6.01
N ASN A 318 -3.70 27.40 -4.94
CA ASN A 318 -2.31 27.76 -4.70
C ASN A 318 -1.38 26.60 -5.08
N PRO A 319 -0.60 26.70 -6.18
CA PRO A 319 0.31 25.64 -6.62
C PRO A 319 1.31 25.18 -5.56
N ASP A 320 1.67 26.02 -4.58
CA ASP A 320 2.59 25.66 -3.48
C ASP A 320 1.96 24.64 -2.51
N ASP A 321 0.66 24.38 -2.59
CA ASP A 321 -0.03 23.34 -1.83
C ASP A 321 0.02 21.95 -2.51
N ILE A 322 0.67 21.85 -3.67
CA ILE A 322 1.00 20.58 -4.34
C ILE A 322 2.50 20.33 -4.15
N ILE A 323 2.85 19.59 -3.11
CA ILE A 323 4.24 19.30 -2.74
C ILE A 323 4.64 17.97 -3.37
N ARG A 324 5.62 18.01 -4.29
CA ARG A 324 6.13 16.83 -4.98
C ARG A 324 7.39 16.35 -4.27
N THR A 325 7.41 15.07 -3.88
CA THR A 325 8.58 14.41 -3.29
C THR A 325 9.25 13.48 -4.30
N PRO A 326 10.57 13.27 -4.22
CA PRO A 326 11.27 12.37 -5.12
C PRO A 326 10.82 10.92 -4.97
N GLY A 327 10.81 10.16 -6.07
CA GLY A 327 10.65 8.73 -6.06
C GLY A 327 9.41 8.21 -6.78
N SER A 328 9.18 6.92 -6.65
CA SER A 328 8.05 6.16 -7.21
C SER A 328 7.11 5.67 -6.10
N GLU A 329 6.10 4.87 -6.45
CA GLU A 329 4.99 4.44 -5.58
C GLU A 329 5.42 3.97 -4.18
N SER A 330 6.53 3.25 -4.06
CA SER A 330 6.99 2.68 -2.79
C SER A 330 7.86 3.63 -1.91
N ASN A 331 8.11 4.90 -2.35
CA ASN A 331 9.01 5.85 -1.67
C ASN A 331 8.32 6.66 -0.55
N VAL A 332 7.81 5.99 0.47
CA VAL A 332 7.05 6.62 1.55
C VAL A 332 7.94 7.42 2.51
N LYS A 333 9.24 7.08 2.59
CA LYS A 333 10.17 7.79 3.48
C LYS A 333 10.30 9.27 3.13
N GLU A 334 10.43 9.60 1.86
CA GLU A 334 10.56 10.97 1.36
C GLU A 334 9.30 11.79 1.68
N ILE A 335 8.13 11.14 1.68
CA ILE A 335 6.86 11.74 2.11
C ILE A 335 6.90 12.03 3.62
N TYR A 336 7.39 11.10 4.46
CA TYR A 336 7.49 11.28 5.91
C TYR A 336 8.46 12.40 6.27
N ASP A 337 9.67 12.41 5.66
CA ASP A 337 10.65 13.47 5.88
C ASP A 337 10.04 14.87 5.59
N THR A 338 9.28 14.98 4.49
CA THR A 338 8.56 16.22 4.14
C THR A 338 7.47 16.58 5.16
N CYS A 339 6.71 15.56 5.63
CA CYS A 339 5.69 15.78 6.65
C CYS A 339 6.28 16.22 8.00
N ASP A 340 7.43 15.66 8.38
CA ASP A 340 8.14 16.04 9.60
C ASP A 340 8.62 17.51 9.53
N GLU A 341 9.07 17.97 8.35
CA GLU A 341 9.39 19.38 8.12
C GLU A 341 8.13 20.27 8.20
N LEU A 342 7.05 19.88 7.55
CA LEU A 342 5.78 20.62 7.57
C LEU A 342 5.17 20.71 8.97
N ALA A 343 5.30 19.68 9.79
CA ALA A 343 4.78 19.62 11.15
C ALA A 343 5.46 20.61 12.12
N GLN A 344 6.61 21.20 11.73
CA GLN A 344 7.24 22.28 12.51
C GLN A 344 6.41 23.56 12.52
N ASP A 345 5.56 23.79 11.53
CA ASP A 345 4.54 24.84 11.53
C ASP A 345 3.24 24.27 12.11
N PRO A 346 2.79 24.75 13.30
CA PRO A 346 1.58 24.24 13.96
C PRO A 346 0.30 24.48 13.16
N ALA A 347 0.32 25.32 12.13
CA ALA A 347 -0.79 25.47 11.21
C ALA A 347 -0.96 24.28 10.29
N ASN A 348 0.06 23.43 10.13
CA ASN A 348 -0.03 22.19 9.35
C ASN A 348 -0.51 21.04 10.22
N PHE A 349 -1.67 20.50 9.90
CA PHE A 349 -2.23 19.31 10.55
C PHE A 349 -2.03 18.09 9.63
N ILE A 350 -1.11 17.21 10.01
CA ILE A 350 -0.75 16.05 9.19
C ILE A 350 -1.77 14.94 9.39
N LEU A 351 -2.48 14.58 8.32
CA LEU A 351 -3.46 13.48 8.29
C LEU A 351 -2.86 12.29 7.53
N ASN A 352 -1.96 11.57 8.21
CA ASN A 352 -1.24 10.46 7.62
C ASN A 352 -2.11 9.19 7.57
N GLN A 353 -2.49 8.74 6.36
CA GLN A 353 -3.34 7.55 6.17
C GLN A 353 -2.81 6.27 6.81
N PHE A 354 -1.50 6.18 7.05
CA PHE A 354 -0.84 4.99 7.61
C PHE A 354 -0.89 4.95 9.15
N THR A 355 -1.21 6.09 9.81
CA THR A 355 -1.28 6.21 11.27
C THR A 355 -2.66 6.62 11.78
N GLU A 356 -3.55 7.13 10.92
CA GLU A 356 -4.90 7.54 11.28
C GLU A 356 -5.83 6.33 11.39
N PHE A 357 -6.04 5.83 12.63
CA PHE A 357 -6.94 4.69 12.89
C PHE A 357 -8.40 4.95 12.49
N ALA A 358 -8.80 6.22 12.36
CA ALA A 358 -10.12 6.58 11.83
C ALA A 358 -10.33 6.11 10.39
N ASN A 359 -9.26 5.99 9.58
CA ASN A 359 -9.29 5.34 8.27
C ASN A 359 -9.75 3.86 8.38
N HIS A 360 -9.21 3.12 9.36
CA HIS A 360 -9.64 1.75 9.67
C HIS A 360 -11.13 1.70 10.06
N VAL A 361 -11.57 2.61 10.95
CA VAL A 361 -12.97 2.69 11.40
C VAL A 361 -13.92 2.96 10.25
N GLY A 362 -13.61 3.94 9.39
CA GLY A 362 -14.43 4.27 8.24
C GLY A 362 -14.62 3.10 7.27
N HIS A 363 -13.54 2.36 6.98
CA HIS A 363 -13.64 1.18 6.12
C HIS A 363 -14.31 -0.01 6.80
N HIS A 364 -14.07 -0.25 8.09
CA HIS A 364 -14.77 -1.30 8.83
C HIS A 364 -16.29 -1.07 8.79
N GLU A 365 -16.74 0.15 9.08
CA GLU A 365 -18.16 0.48 9.18
C GLU A 365 -18.81 0.64 7.79
N VAL A 366 -18.26 1.49 6.93
CA VAL A 366 -18.92 1.86 5.67
C VAL A 366 -18.66 0.83 4.57
N THR A 367 -17.37 0.50 4.33
CA THR A 367 -17.00 -0.47 3.29
C THR A 367 -17.42 -1.89 3.68
N GLY A 368 -17.18 -2.26 4.96
CA GLY A 368 -17.54 -3.59 5.45
C GLY A 368 -19.03 -3.90 5.30
N ARG A 369 -19.92 -2.97 5.68
CA ARG A 369 -21.38 -3.14 5.51
C ARG A 369 -21.81 -3.17 4.04
N ALA A 370 -21.20 -2.36 3.20
CA ALA A 370 -21.50 -2.34 1.77
C ALA A 370 -21.16 -3.68 1.10
N LEU A 371 -19.99 -4.24 1.41
CA LEU A 371 -19.55 -5.54 0.89
C LEU A 371 -20.36 -6.70 1.48
N GLU A 372 -20.72 -6.63 2.75
CA GLU A 372 -21.65 -7.58 3.37
C GLU A 372 -23.00 -7.60 2.65
N ARG A 373 -23.54 -6.41 2.33
CA ARG A 373 -24.80 -6.29 1.58
C ARG A 373 -24.72 -6.95 0.21
N LEU A 374 -23.59 -6.82 -0.50
CA LEU A 374 -23.36 -7.53 -1.77
C LEU A 374 -23.36 -9.04 -1.58
N TYR A 375 -22.62 -9.55 -0.61
CA TYR A 375 -22.60 -10.98 -0.32
C TYR A 375 -24.00 -11.52 -0.01
N LEU A 376 -24.74 -10.84 0.88
CA LEU A 376 -26.08 -11.26 1.27
C LEU A 376 -27.05 -11.27 0.07
N HIS A 377 -26.96 -10.28 -0.82
CA HIS A 377 -27.75 -10.22 -2.06
C HIS A 377 -27.51 -11.46 -2.94
N HIS A 378 -26.24 -11.84 -3.18
CA HIS A 378 -25.91 -13.01 -3.97
C HIS A 378 -26.32 -14.32 -3.27
N ARG A 379 -26.26 -14.36 -1.95
CA ARG A 379 -26.70 -15.49 -1.15
C ARG A 379 -28.22 -15.69 -1.18
N GLU A 380 -29.03 -14.65 -1.38
CA GLU A 380 -30.49 -14.77 -1.56
C GLU A 380 -30.82 -15.66 -2.76
N SER A 381 -30.08 -15.53 -3.86
CA SER A 381 -30.26 -16.37 -5.07
C SER A 381 -29.52 -17.72 -5.01
N ASN A 382 -28.45 -17.84 -4.21
CA ASN A 382 -27.70 -19.07 -3.94
C ASN A 382 -27.53 -19.28 -2.43
N PRO A 383 -28.50 -19.90 -1.72
CA PRO A 383 -28.42 -20.11 -0.27
C PRO A 383 -27.23 -20.95 0.20
N GLY A 384 -26.60 -21.71 -0.69
CA GLY A 384 -25.39 -22.51 -0.44
C GLY A 384 -24.11 -21.67 -0.48
N LEU A 385 -24.16 -20.44 -0.99
CA LEU A 385 -22.99 -19.60 -1.17
C LEU A 385 -22.35 -19.24 0.18
N ARG A 386 -21.05 -19.47 0.30
CA ARG A 386 -20.22 -19.12 1.45
C ARG A 386 -19.28 -17.98 1.06
N LEU A 387 -19.05 -17.04 1.95
CA LEU A 387 -18.00 -16.05 1.76
C LEU A 387 -16.65 -16.64 2.21
N ALA A 388 -15.83 -17.04 1.23
CA ALA A 388 -14.57 -17.73 1.50
C ALA A 388 -13.46 -16.75 1.88
N ALA A 389 -13.33 -15.60 1.15
CA ALA A 389 -12.29 -14.62 1.41
C ALA A 389 -12.71 -13.20 0.98
N PHE A 390 -12.17 -12.23 1.69
CA PHE A 390 -12.00 -10.85 1.26
C PHE A 390 -10.54 -10.64 0.86
N VAL A 391 -10.31 -10.15 -0.35
CA VAL A 391 -8.98 -9.96 -0.94
C VAL A 391 -8.80 -8.49 -1.27
N ALA A 392 -7.79 -7.82 -0.72
CA ALA A 392 -7.57 -6.41 -0.99
C ALA A 392 -6.09 -6.01 -0.88
N ALA A 393 -5.67 -5.13 -1.77
CA ALA A 393 -4.32 -4.60 -1.79
C ALA A 393 -4.06 -3.67 -0.57
N SER A 394 -2.85 -3.83 -0.01
CA SER A 394 -2.35 -3.04 1.09
C SER A 394 -1.57 -1.83 0.57
N GLY A 395 -2.19 -0.65 0.54
CA GLY A 395 -1.51 0.62 0.65
C GLY A 395 -1.54 1.02 2.12
N SER A 396 -2.47 1.90 2.55
CA SER A 396 -2.64 2.20 3.98
C SER A 396 -3.24 1.07 4.83
N SER A 397 -3.66 -0.04 4.22
CA SER A 397 -4.38 -1.15 4.86
C SER A 397 -5.79 -0.80 5.40
N GLY A 398 -6.25 0.43 5.22
CA GLY A 398 -7.59 0.84 5.67
C GLY A 398 -8.69 -0.05 5.09
N THR A 399 -8.64 -0.36 3.79
CA THR A 399 -9.62 -1.22 3.12
C THR A 399 -9.68 -2.63 3.71
N LEU A 400 -8.56 -3.16 4.22
CA LEU A 400 -8.52 -4.49 4.86
C LEU A 400 -9.40 -4.57 6.13
N ALA A 401 -9.68 -3.43 6.77
CA ALA A 401 -10.61 -3.39 7.91
C ALA A 401 -12.04 -3.82 7.54
N ALA A 402 -12.46 -3.63 6.29
CA ALA A 402 -13.74 -4.19 5.81
C ALA A 402 -13.77 -5.71 5.89
N GLY A 403 -12.63 -6.36 5.66
CA GLY A 403 -12.47 -7.81 5.80
C GLY A 403 -12.65 -8.29 7.25
N GLU A 404 -12.32 -7.47 8.24
CA GLU A 404 -12.50 -7.84 9.65
C GLU A 404 -13.98 -8.01 10.01
N ARG A 405 -14.84 -7.14 9.47
CA ARG A 405 -16.29 -7.29 9.60
C ARG A 405 -16.77 -8.57 8.90
N LEU A 406 -16.37 -8.78 7.65
CA LEU A 406 -16.75 -9.98 6.89
C LEU A 406 -16.24 -11.27 7.55
N LYS A 407 -15.07 -11.23 8.18
CA LYS A 407 -14.52 -12.35 8.95
C LYS A 407 -15.31 -12.60 10.22
N SER A 408 -15.62 -11.55 10.99
CA SER A 408 -16.40 -11.65 12.23
C SER A 408 -17.80 -12.23 11.96
N ASP A 409 -18.49 -11.74 10.92
CA ASP A 409 -19.90 -12.00 10.72
C ASP A 409 -20.16 -13.25 9.85
N HIS A 410 -19.21 -13.58 8.94
CA HIS A 410 -19.36 -14.66 7.95
C HIS A 410 -18.20 -15.66 7.90
N GLY A 411 -17.15 -15.47 8.70
CA GLY A 411 -15.99 -16.37 8.74
C GLY A 411 -15.07 -16.25 7.49
N ALA A 412 -15.17 -15.16 6.74
CA ALA A 412 -14.33 -14.91 5.57
C ALA A 412 -12.85 -14.81 5.97
N ARG A 413 -11.94 -15.31 5.13
CA ARG A 413 -10.51 -15.06 5.29
C ARG A 413 -10.16 -13.64 4.83
N ILE A 414 -9.16 -13.03 5.46
CA ILE A 414 -8.60 -11.74 5.05
C ILE A 414 -7.27 -12.00 4.35
N VAL A 415 -7.19 -11.66 3.07
CA VAL A 415 -5.98 -11.83 2.25
C VAL A 415 -5.49 -10.46 1.80
N ALA A 416 -4.31 -10.07 2.27
CA ALA A 416 -3.65 -8.85 1.85
C ALA A 416 -2.89 -9.07 0.54
N VAL A 417 -2.88 -8.04 -0.32
CA VAL A 417 -2.17 -8.09 -1.60
C VAL A 417 -1.11 -7.00 -1.66
N GLU A 418 0.01 -7.32 -2.28
CA GLU A 418 1.11 -6.38 -2.53
C GLU A 418 1.73 -6.59 -3.92
N ALA A 419 2.57 -5.66 -4.36
CA ALA A 419 3.33 -5.82 -5.59
C ALA A 419 4.46 -6.84 -5.40
N LEU A 420 4.67 -7.73 -6.38
CA LEU A 420 5.76 -8.71 -6.35
C LEU A 420 7.14 -8.02 -6.39
N GLU A 421 7.22 -6.86 -7.00
CA GLU A 421 8.42 -6.03 -7.09
C GLU A 421 8.76 -5.34 -5.75
N CYS A 422 7.77 -5.22 -4.84
CA CYS A 422 7.93 -4.70 -3.47
C CYS A 422 7.28 -5.66 -2.44
N PRO A 423 7.79 -6.88 -2.25
CA PRO A 423 7.13 -7.94 -1.50
C PRO A 423 7.45 -7.83 0.00
N THR A 424 7.05 -6.75 0.64
CA THR A 424 7.37 -6.43 2.03
C THR A 424 6.80 -7.46 3.00
N MET A 425 5.52 -7.83 2.85
CA MET A 425 4.86 -8.80 3.72
C MET A 425 5.29 -10.23 3.41
N LEU A 426 5.36 -10.60 2.14
CA LEU A 426 5.59 -11.98 1.73
C LEU A 426 7.06 -12.40 1.92
N TYR A 427 8.01 -11.56 1.48
CA TYR A 427 9.42 -11.91 1.42
C TYR A 427 10.36 -11.00 2.22
N ASN A 428 9.82 -10.07 3.02
CA ASN A 428 10.58 -9.02 3.71
C ASN A 428 11.45 -8.21 2.71
N GLY A 429 10.95 -8.05 1.48
CA GLY A 429 11.62 -7.39 0.37
C GLY A 429 11.21 -5.94 0.22
N PHE A 430 11.86 -5.25 -0.71
CA PHE A 430 11.51 -3.91 -1.13
C PHE A 430 11.96 -3.69 -2.57
N GLY A 431 11.28 -2.80 -3.27
CA GLY A 431 11.63 -2.42 -4.64
C GLY A 431 10.67 -1.36 -5.17
N GLU A 432 10.89 -0.97 -6.41
CA GLU A 432 10.04 -0.06 -7.14
C GLU A 432 9.02 -0.85 -7.97
N HIS A 433 7.80 -0.32 -8.11
CA HIS A 433 6.74 -0.92 -8.92
C HIS A 433 5.80 0.15 -9.49
N ASN A 434 4.90 -0.27 -10.41
CA ASN A 434 3.95 0.61 -11.08
C ASN A 434 2.47 0.40 -10.67
N ILE A 435 2.19 -0.45 -9.68
CA ILE A 435 0.80 -0.62 -9.20
C ILE A 435 0.46 0.54 -8.26
N GLN A 436 0.04 1.68 -8.82
CA GLN A 436 -0.14 2.92 -8.07
C GLN A 436 -1.25 2.81 -7.02
N GLY A 437 -0.95 3.27 -5.80
CA GLY A 437 -1.86 3.27 -4.64
C GLY A 437 -1.69 2.11 -3.67
N ILE A 438 -0.70 1.22 -3.88
CA ILE A 438 -0.43 0.07 -3.01
C ILE A 438 1.07 -0.20 -2.88
N GLY A 439 1.46 -1.14 -2.00
CA GLY A 439 2.79 -1.75 -2.06
C GLY A 439 3.90 -0.90 -1.47
N ASP A 440 3.70 -0.35 -0.29
CA ASP A 440 4.71 0.46 0.40
C ASP A 440 5.83 -0.41 1.00
N LYS A 441 7.03 0.16 1.15
CA LYS A 441 8.21 -0.48 1.77
C LYS A 441 8.08 -0.64 3.31
N HIS A 442 6.88 -0.61 3.85
CA HIS A 442 6.62 -0.74 5.29
C HIS A 442 5.24 -1.35 5.58
N ILE A 443 5.00 -1.73 6.82
CA ILE A 443 3.70 -2.20 7.30
C ILE A 443 2.98 -1.01 7.97
N PRO A 444 1.80 -0.58 7.49
CA PRO A 444 1.05 0.52 8.10
C PRO A 444 0.75 0.30 9.59
N LEU A 445 0.77 1.38 10.39
CA LEU A 445 0.43 1.29 11.81
C LEU A 445 -1.02 0.84 12.02
N ILE A 446 -1.93 1.27 11.15
CA ILE A 446 -3.35 0.91 11.21
C ILE A 446 -3.67 -0.49 10.66
N HIS A 447 -2.67 -1.28 10.29
CA HIS A 447 -2.86 -2.63 9.78
C HIS A 447 -3.00 -3.65 10.91
N ASN A 448 -4.15 -4.32 11.00
CA ASN A 448 -4.38 -5.43 11.92
C ASN A 448 -3.77 -6.73 11.38
N VAL A 449 -2.43 -6.78 11.38
CA VAL A 449 -1.67 -7.92 10.86
C VAL A 449 -2.01 -9.24 11.55
N THR A 450 -2.30 -9.19 12.85
CA THR A 450 -2.57 -10.39 13.65
C THR A 450 -3.90 -11.06 13.32
N ASN A 451 -4.78 -10.37 12.58
CA ASN A 451 -6.06 -10.90 12.09
C ASN A 451 -6.03 -11.35 10.61
N MET A 452 -4.91 -11.15 9.90
CA MET A 452 -4.75 -11.62 8.50
C MET A 452 -4.68 -13.15 8.41
N ASP A 453 -5.14 -13.68 7.27
CA ASP A 453 -5.09 -15.11 6.97
C ASP A 453 -4.16 -15.45 5.81
N GLY A 454 -3.82 -14.49 4.96
CA GLY A 454 -2.94 -14.73 3.83
C GLY A 454 -2.34 -13.46 3.23
N VAL A 455 -1.29 -13.65 2.44
CA VAL A 455 -0.63 -12.62 1.63
C VAL A 455 -0.44 -13.15 0.22
N VAL A 456 -0.72 -12.31 -0.77
CA VAL A 456 -0.50 -12.60 -2.20
C VAL A 456 0.31 -11.48 -2.81
N ALA A 457 1.36 -11.80 -3.56
CA ALA A 457 2.06 -10.83 -4.38
C ALA A 457 1.73 -11.02 -5.87
N VAL A 458 1.48 -9.89 -6.55
CA VAL A 458 1.12 -9.80 -7.97
C VAL A 458 2.12 -8.87 -8.67
N SER A 459 2.64 -9.30 -9.83
CA SER A 459 3.58 -8.49 -10.61
C SER A 459 2.90 -7.25 -11.22
N ASP A 460 3.58 -6.11 -11.18
CA ASP A 460 3.16 -4.88 -11.86
C ASP A 460 3.04 -5.10 -13.38
N ARG A 461 3.94 -5.90 -13.97
CA ARG A 461 3.86 -6.29 -15.37
C ARG A 461 2.52 -6.94 -15.72
N ALA A 462 2.01 -7.81 -14.86
CA ALA A 462 0.71 -8.45 -15.07
C ALA A 462 -0.43 -7.44 -15.05
N CYS A 463 -0.38 -6.45 -14.15
CA CYS A 463 -1.38 -5.39 -14.06
C CYS A 463 -1.33 -4.47 -15.28
N ASP A 464 -0.14 -4.07 -15.72
CA ASP A 464 0.07 -3.21 -16.88
C ASP A 464 -0.42 -3.87 -18.18
N GLU A 465 -0.03 -5.13 -18.42
CA GLU A 465 -0.41 -5.87 -19.62
C GLU A 465 -1.92 -6.13 -19.68
N LEU A 466 -2.54 -6.52 -18.56
CA LEU A 466 -3.99 -6.66 -18.49
C LEU A 466 -4.71 -5.30 -18.56
N GLY A 467 -4.10 -4.23 -18.09
CA GLY A 467 -4.58 -2.86 -18.31
C GLY A 467 -4.71 -2.53 -19.80
N MET A 468 -3.77 -3.00 -20.64
CA MET A 468 -3.88 -2.91 -22.12
C MET A 468 -5.03 -3.80 -22.64
N VAL A 469 -5.13 -5.06 -22.21
CA VAL A 469 -6.20 -5.99 -22.63
C VAL A 469 -7.58 -5.41 -22.33
N PHE A 470 -7.80 -4.89 -21.13
CA PHE A 470 -9.11 -4.42 -20.68
C PHE A 470 -9.54 -3.10 -21.34
N ASN A 471 -8.58 -2.33 -21.91
CA ASN A 471 -8.86 -0.99 -22.41
C ASN A 471 -8.52 -0.77 -23.90
N THR A 472 -8.26 -1.85 -24.66
CA THR A 472 -8.11 -1.81 -26.12
C THR A 472 -9.21 -2.63 -26.80
N ASP A 473 -9.54 -2.28 -28.06
CA ASP A 473 -10.53 -3.01 -28.84
C ASP A 473 -10.07 -4.44 -29.15
N GLU A 474 -8.76 -4.62 -29.39
CA GLU A 474 -8.15 -5.93 -29.64
C GLU A 474 -8.26 -6.84 -28.43
N GLY A 475 -7.96 -6.31 -27.23
CA GLY A 475 -8.07 -7.06 -25.99
C GLY A 475 -9.50 -7.46 -25.68
N ARG A 476 -10.45 -6.54 -25.78
CA ARG A 476 -11.89 -6.79 -25.55
C ARG A 476 -12.45 -7.79 -26.56
N THR A 477 -12.07 -7.66 -27.85
CA THR A 477 -12.47 -8.60 -28.89
C THR A 477 -11.95 -10.01 -28.60
N HIS A 478 -10.70 -10.14 -28.13
CA HIS A 478 -10.15 -11.44 -27.72
C HIS A 478 -10.93 -12.06 -26.55
N LEU A 479 -11.27 -11.25 -25.53
CA LEU A 479 -12.04 -11.74 -24.38
C LEU A 479 -13.44 -12.23 -24.78
N THR A 480 -14.17 -11.47 -25.59
CA THR A 480 -15.54 -11.88 -26.01
C THR A 480 -15.50 -12.98 -27.05
N GLY A 481 -14.66 -12.86 -28.08
CA GLY A 481 -14.64 -13.77 -29.23
C GLY A 481 -13.95 -15.10 -28.94
N ASP A 482 -12.71 -15.06 -28.46
CA ASP A 482 -11.88 -16.26 -28.30
C ASP A 482 -12.06 -16.93 -26.93
N ARG A 483 -12.28 -16.13 -25.88
CA ARG A 483 -12.46 -16.62 -24.50
C ARG A 483 -13.92 -16.84 -24.12
N GLY A 484 -14.86 -16.28 -24.86
CA GLY A 484 -16.30 -16.42 -24.62
C GLY A 484 -16.79 -15.68 -23.36
N VAL A 485 -16.05 -14.65 -22.92
CA VAL A 485 -16.47 -13.80 -21.79
C VAL A 485 -17.70 -12.98 -22.21
N ASP A 486 -18.70 -12.92 -21.34
CA ASP A 486 -19.94 -12.16 -21.58
C ASP A 486 -19.63 -10.68 -21.87
N ASP A 487 -20.26 -10.12 -22.90
CA ASP A 487 -20.10 -8.71 -23.29
C ASP A 487 -20.41 -7.76 -22.15
N ALA A 488 -21.38 -8.09 -21.27
CA ALA A 488 -21.72 -7.27 -20.11
C ALA A 488 -20.58 -7.23 -19.08
N VAL A 489 -19.85 -8.34 -18.89
CA VAL A 489 -18.64 -8.37 -18.04
C VAL A 489 -17.54 -7.56 -18.68
N VAL A 490 -17.26 -7.77 -19.97
CA VAL A 490 -16.19 -7.04 -20.70
C VAL A 490 -16.43 -5.53 -20.70
N ALA A 491 -17.69 -5.08 -20.79
CA ALA A 491 -18.06 -3.66 -20.72
C ALA A 491 -17.68 -3.02 -19.37
N THR A 492 -17.58 -3.79 -18.28
CA THR A 492 -17.20 -3.28 -16.96
C THR A 492 -15.69 -3.16 -16.76
N LEU A 493 -14.86 -3.79 -17.58
CA LEU A 493 -13.41 -3.87 -17.36
C LEU A 493 -12.68 -2.51 -17.43
N GLY A 494 -13.28 -1.50 -18.07
CA GLY A 494 -12.84 -0.10 -18.01
C GLY A 494 -12.95 0.54 -16.62
N HIS A 495 -13.65 -0.09 -15.66
CA HIS A 495 -13.74 0.37 -14.27
C HIS A 495 -12.61 -0.16 -13.38
N PHE A 496 -11.63 -0.86 -13.96
CA PHE A 496 -10.52 -1.45 -13.23
C PHE A 496 -9.24 -0.65 -13.47
N GLY A 497 -8.77 0.06 -12.44
CA GLY A 497 -7.42 0.62 -12.39
C GLY A 497 -6.37 -0.46 -12.07
N LEU A 498 -5.09 -0.11 -12.01
CA LEU A 498 -3.98 -1.08 -11.82
C LEU A 498 -4.13 -1.89 -10.53
N SER A 499 -4.42 -1.24 -9.40
CA SER A 499 -4.65 -1.94 -8.12
C SER A 499 -5.92 -2.81 -8.13
N SER A 500 -6.90 -2.46 -8.96
CA SER A 500 -8.11 -3.26 -9.13
C SER A 500 -7.82 -4.57 -9.87
N ILE A 501 -7.01 -4.51 -10.94
CA ILE A 501 -6.52 -5.68 -11.68
C ILE A 501 -5.66 -6.56 -10.75
N CYS A 502 -4.79 -5.94 -9.95
CA CYS A 502 -3.99 -6.61 -8.93
C CYS A 502 -4.87 -7.41 -7.95
N ASN A 503 -5.95 -6.80 -7.45
CA ASN A 503 -6.91 -7.45 -6.56
C ASN A 503 -7.60 -8.66 -7.22
N VAL A 504 -8.00 -8.55 -8.48
CA VAL A 504 -8.62 -9.65 -9.23
C VAL A 504 -7.65 -10.81 -9.41
N LEU A 505 -6.40 -10.54 -9.81
CA LEU A 505 -5.37 -11.57 -9.95
C LEU A 505 -5.09 -12.26 -8.61
N ALA A 506 -5.02 -11.49 -7.53
CA ALA A 506 -4.84 -12.05 -6.19
C ALA A 506 -6.05 -12.89 -5.74
N ALA A 507 -7.28 -12.49 -6.09
CA ALA A 507 -8.47 -13.29 -5.81
C ALA A 507 -8.45 -14.63 -6.59
N ILE A 508 -8.03 -14.62 -7.86
CA ILE A 508 -7.85 -15.85 -8.67
C ILE A 508 -6.80 -16.77 -8.03
N LYS A 509 -5.64 -16.21 -7.64
CA LYS A 509 -4.57 -16.97 -6.98
C LYS A 509 -5.03 -17.53 -5.63
N THR A 510 -5.78 -16.76 -4.85
CA THR A 510 -6.37 -17.18 -3.57
C THR A 510 -7.39 -18.32 -3.77
N ALA A 511 -8.26 -18.21 -4.79
CA ALA A 511 -9.23 -19.26 -5.11
C ALA A 511 -8.54 -20.59 -5.44
N ARG A 512 -7.48 -20.55 -6.24
CA ARG A 512 -6.67 -21.73 -6.60
C ARG A 512 -5.94 -22.31 -5.41
N GLU A 513 -5.30 -21.49 -4.59
CA GLU A 513 -4.56 -21.92 -3.39
C GLU A 513 -5.47 -22.63 -2.39
N LEU A 514 -6.68 -22.10 -2.19
CA LEU A 514 -7.65 -22.65 -1.26
C LEU A 514 -8.53 -23.76 -1.88
N GLY A 515 -8.39 -24.06 -3.18
CA GLY A 515 -9.19 -25.05 -3.89
C GLY A 515 -10.69 -24.76 -3.83
N LEU A 516 -11.07 -23.48 -4.01
CA LEU A 516 -12.45 -23.01 -3.89
C LEU A 516 -13.28 -23.43 -5.10
N GLY A 517 -14.58 -23.64 -4.89
CA GLY A 517 -15.54 -24.04 -5.93
C GLY A 517 -16.67 -22.99 -6.12
N ALA A 518 -17.67 -23.36 -6.90
CA ALA A 518 -18.78 -22.50 -7.30
C ALA A 518 -19.63 -21.95 -6.14
N ASP A 519 -19.61 -22.63 -4.98
CA ASP A 519 -20.31 -22.20 -3.76
C ASP A 519 -19.44 -21.34 -2.83
N ASP A 520 -18.22 -21.02 -3.22
CA ASP A 520 -17.26 -20.26 -2.42
C ASP A 520 -16.99 -18.89 -3.08
N ALA A 521 -17.66 -17.84 -2.63
CA ALA A 521 -17.45 -16.49 -3.15
C ALA A 521 -16.21 -15.83 -2.57
N LEU A 522 -15.49 -15.08 -3.42
CA LEU A 522 -14.52 -14.08 -3.00
C LEU A 522 -15.08 -12.69 -3.25
N ILE A 523 -14.78 -11.76 -2.36
CA ILE A 523 -15.12 -10.34 -2.55
C ILE A 523 -13.83 -9.52 -2.58
N THR A 524 -13.80 -8.55 -3.49
CA THR A 524 -12.75 -7.54 -3.58
C THR A 524 -13.31 -6.20 -4.04
N VAL A 525 -12.45 -5.20 -4.16
CA VAL A 525 -12.82 -3.86 -4.60
C VAL A 525 -11.99 -3.43 -5.81
N ALA A 526 -12.62 -2.72 -6.75
CA ALA A 526 -11.94 -1.91 -7.75
C ALA A 526 -11.80 -0.51 -7.18
N THR A 527 -10.60 -0.16 -6.71
CA THR A 527 -10.32 1.10 -5.97
C THR A 527 -10.68 2.33 -6.77
N ASP A 528 -10.24 2.35 -8.04
CA ASP A 528 -10.43 3.39 -9.05
C ASP A 528 -10.58 2.75 -10.44
N GLY A 529 -10.82 3.55 -11.46
CA GLY A 529 -10.98 3.09 -12.83
C GLY A 529 -9.78 3.36 -13.72
N ALA A 530 -9.84 2.82 -14.94
CA ALA A 530 -8.78 2.95 -15.95
C ALA A 530 -8.57 4.38 -16.45
N GLU A 531 -9.53 5.29 -16.21
CA GLU A 531 -9.43 6.71 -16.55
C GLU A 531 -8.25 7.41 -15.87
N MET A 532 -7.78 6.88 -14.74
CA MET A 532 -6.64 7.43 -13.99
C MET A 532 -5.27 6.98 -14.50
N TYR A 533 -5.23 6.18 -15.57
CA TYR A 533 -4.02 5.50 -16.07
C TYR A 533 -3.87 5.61 -17.59
N GLY A 534 -4.40 6.69 -18.18
CA GLY A 534 -4.23 6.98 -19.61
C GLY A 534 -2.76 7.12 -20.00
N SER A 535 -2.02 7.91 -19.21
CA SER A 535 -0.58 8.13 -19.39
C SER A 535 0.25 6.86 -19.25
N GLU A 536 -0.13 5.94 -18.35
CA GLU A 536 0.54 4.65 -18.17
C GLU A 536 0.34 3.75 -19.39
N ARG A 537 -0.88 3.69 -19.94
CA ARG A 537 -1.15 2.95 -21.19
C ARG A 537 -0.42 3.55 -22.39
N GLU A 538 -0.31 4.89 -22.47
CA GLU A 538 0.51 5.57 -23.48
C GLU A 538 1.99 5.15 -23.37
N ALA A 539 2.54 5.11 -22.16
CA ALA A 539 3.90 4.66 -21.89
C ALA A 539 4.12 3.19 -22.28
N MET A 540 3.17 2.30 -21.94
CA MET A 540 3.19 0.89 -22.36
C MET A 540 3.15 0.74 -23.89
N ALA A 541 2.30 1.49 -24.58
CA ALA A 541 2.20 1.49 -26.05
C ALA A 541 3.48 2.00 -26.70
N ALA A 542 4.11 3.07 -26.16
CA ALA A 542 5.34 3.64 -26.69
C ALA A 542 6.60 2.78 -26.39
N GLY A 543 6.58 2.04 -25.27
CA GLY A 543 7.70 1.23 -24.81
C GLY A 543 7.56 -0.25 -25.23
N ARG A 544 6.90 -1.04 -24.40
CA ARG A 544 6.78 -2.50 -24.57
C ARG A 544 6.07 -2.89 -25.86
N TYR A 545 5.06 -2.12 -26.26
CA TYR A 545 4.25 -2.37 -27.46
C TYR A 545 4.51 -1.36 -28.58
N ALA A 546 5.73 -0.88 -28.72
CA ALA A 546 6.11 0.09 -29.76
C ALA A 546 5.82 -0.39 -31.21
N THR A 547 5.69 -1.70 -31.43
CA THR A 547 5.28 -2.31 -32.71
C THR A 547 3.78 -2.47 -32.88
N GLY A 548 2.99 -2.09 -31.87
CA GLY A 548 1.53 -2.21 -31.77
C GLY A 548 1.12 -3.28 -30.76
N PHE A 549 -0.07 -3.07 -30.16
CA PHE A 549 -0.76 -4.06 -29.34
C PHE A 549 -1.89 -4.66 -30.17
N GLY A 550 -1.77 -5.93 -30.53
CA GLY A 550 -2.74 -6.62 -31.38
C GLY A 550 -3.32 -7.86 -30.69
N SER A 551 -4.10 -8.65 -31.43
CA SER A 551 -4.74 -9.85 -30.90
C SER A 551 -3.74 -10.90 -30.37
N ALA A 552 -2.53 -10.96 -30.94
CA ALA A 552 -1.50 -11.90 -30.47
C ALA A 552 -0.94 -11.49 -29.10
N GLU A 553 -0.70 -10.20 -28.89
CA GLU A 553 -0.24 -9.64 -27.62
C GLU A 553 -1.34 -9.77 -26.56
N ALA A 554 -2.60 -9.50 -26.93
CA ALA A 554 -3.75 -9.65 -26.05
C ALA A 554 -3.91 -11.12 -25.59
N ALA A 555 -3.85 -12.08 -26.54
CA ALA A 555 -3.90 -13.50 -26.24
C ALA A 555 -2.76 -13.94 -25.31
N ALA A 556 -1.53 -13.50 -25.57
CA ALA A 556 -0.38 -13.84 -24.75
C ALA A 556 -0.52 -13.32 -23.32
N ALA A 557 -0.99 -12.06 -23.13
CA ALA A 557 -1.22 -11.49 -21.82
C ALA A 557 -2.32 -12.22 -21.03
N VAL A 558 -3.43 -12.56 -21.69
CA VAL A 558 -4.53 -13.32 -21.07
C VAL A 558 -4.08 -14.73 -20.70
N ASP A 559 -3.35 -15.42 -21.60
CA ASP A 559 -2.87 -16.78 -21.35
C ASP A 559 -1.84 -16.83 -20.22
N GLU A 560 -0.95 -15.82 -20.13
CA GLU A 560 0.07 -15.76 -19.08
C GLU A 560 -0.53 -15.36 -17.73
N HIS A 561 -1.35 -14.29 -17.67
CA HIS A 561 -1.70 -13.64 -16.41
C HIS A 561 -3.07 -14.06 -15.85
N LEU A 562 -4.03 -14.46 -16.67
CA LEU A 562 -5.34 -14.94 -16.20
C LEU A 562 -5.40 -16.47 -16.23
N ALA A 563 -5.31 -17.09 -17.39
CA ALA A 563 -5.38 -18.55 -17.52
C ALA A 563 -4.18 -19.24 -16.85
N GLY A 564 -2.98 -18.66 -16.99
CA GLY A 564 -1.72 -19.14 -16.41
C GLY A 564 -1.47 -18.70 -14.97
N ALA A 565 -2.34 -17.90 -14.35
CA ALA A 565 -2.17 -17.50 -12.95
C ALA A 565 -2.03 -18.77 -12.08
N ASP A 566 -0.93 -18.91 -11.38
CA ASP A 566 -0.63 -20.05 -10.50
C ASP A 566 -0.70 -19.64 -9.01
N THR A 567 -0.37 -20.55 -8.11
CA THR A 567 -0.31 -20.27 -6.66
C THR A 567 1.08 -19.82 -6.19
N SER A 568 1.99 -19.49 -7.10
CA SER A 568 3.26 -18.86 -6.74
C SER A 568 3.01 -17.52 -6.06
N HIS A 569 3.89 -17.14 -5.12
CA HIS A 569 3.78 -15.89 -4.38
C HIS A 569 2.47 -15.75 -3.57
N VAL A 570 1.97 -16.87 -3.04
CA VAL A 570 0.87 -16.95 -2.09
C VAL A 570 1.37 -17.58 -0.80
N GLU A 571 1.07 -16.97 0.34
CA GLU A 571 1.35 -17.53 1.68
C GLU A 571 0.09 -17.45 2.52
N MET A 572 -0.46 -18.60 2.92
CA MET A 572 -1.48 -18.64 3.96
C MET A 572 -0.79 -18.61 5.32
N LEU A 573 -1.15 -17.62 6.14
CA LEU A 573 -0.41 -17.26 7.35
C LEU A 573 -0.81 -18.11 8.55
N ASP A 574 0.17 -18.72 9.19
CA ASP A 574 0.08 -19.20 10.55
C ASP A 574 0.45 -18.07 11.57
N GLU A 575 0.52 -18.41 12.84
CA GLU A 575 0.91 -17.45 13.89
C GLU A 575 2.35 -16.92 13.68
N VAL A 576 3.26 -17.76 13.20
CA VAL A 576 4.66 -17.36 12.95
C VAL A 576 4.73 -16.36 11.80
N GLY A 577 3.98 -16.61 10.71
CA GLY A 577 3.89 -15.71 9.57
C GLY A 577 3.32 -14.34 9.96
N ARG A 578 2.21 -14.32 10.71
CA ARG A 578 1.63 -13.06 11.23
C ARG A 578 2.61 -12.30 12.13
N ASN A 579 3.28 -12.99 13.04
CA ASN A 579 4.28 -12.36 13.92
C ASN A 579 5.49 -11.83 13.14
N ARG A 580 5.93 -12.53 12.09
CA ARG A 580 7.00 -12.06 11.19
C ARG A 580 6.62 -10.72 10.56
N ILE A 581 5.44 -10.62 9.95
CA ILE A 581 4.96 -9.39 9.30
C ILE A 581 4.75 -8.27 10.33
N PHE A 582 4.13 -8.57 11.48
CA PHE A 582 3.96 -7.59 12.54
C PHE A 582 5.30 -6.99 12.98
N ASN A 583 6.31 -7.82 13.19
CA ASN A 583 7.62 -7.38 13.66
C ASN A 583 8.37 -6.50 12.66
N LEU A 584 8.06 -6.57 11.35
CA LEU A 584 8.63 -5.63 10.37
C LEU A 584 8.25 -4.18 10.66
N GLY A 585 7.03 -3.94 11.12
CA GLY A 585 6.55 -2.60 11.46
C GLY A 585 7.27 -1.96 12.65
N TYR A 586 7.93 -2.75 13.51
CA TYR A 586 8.70 -2.23 14.64
C TYR A 586 9.77 -1.24 14.20
N PHE A 587 10.52 -1.56 13.16
CA PHE A 587 11.60 -0.69 12.69
C PHE A 587 11.10 0.66 12.17
N THR A 588 9.97 0.66 11.47
CA THR A 588 9.36 1.90 10.99
C THR A 588 8.77 2.71 12.15
N TRP A 589 7.91 2.09 12.95
CA TRP A 589 7.07 2.84 13.88
C TRP A 589 7.77 3.16 15.20
N VAL A 590 8.50 2.19 15.79
CA VAL A 590 9.17 2.41 17.07
C VAL A 590 10.53 3.07 16.88
N GLU A 591 11.38 2.54 15.98
CA GLU A 591 12.75 3.02 15.83
C GLU A 591 12.85 4.33 15.02
N GLN A 592 12.02 4.52 14.00
CA GLN A 592 12.12 5.67 13.10
C GLN A 592 11.08 6.75 13.40
N GLN A 593 9.82 6.36 13.69
CA GLN A 593 8.72 7.29 13.88
C GLN A 593 8.39 7.56 15.36
N GLY A 594 9.13 6.94 16.30
CA GLY A 594 9.05 7.24 17.73
C GLY A 594 7.74 6.84 18.41
N VAL A 595 6.98 5.88 17.83
CA VAL A 595 5.81 5.29 18.49
C VAL A 595 6.28 4.52 19.71
N GLU A 596 5.66 4.75 20.88
CA GLU A 596 5.98 4.04 22.11
C GLU A 596 5.77 2.53 21.94
N LEU A 597 6.68 1.73 22.47
CA LEU A 597 6.66 0.26 22.30
C LEU A 597 5.34 -0.35 22.80
N ASP A 598 4.80 0.13 23.93
CA ASP A 598 3.54 -0.36 24.48
C ASP A 598 2.36 -0.06 23.55
N ASP A 599 2.36 1.11 22.87
CA ASP A 599 1.35 1.50 21.88
C ASP A 599 1.51 0.70 20.58
N TYR A 600 2.72 0.30 20.25
CA TYR A 600 2.97 -0.61 19.15
C TYR A 600 2.48 -2.03 19.44
N GLU A 601 2.84 -2.59 20.60
CA GLU A 601 2.53 -3.98 21.00
C GLU A 601 1.04 -4.24 21.31
N ILE A 602 0.29 -3.23 21.80
CA ILE A 602 -1.16 -3.40 22.13
C ILE A 602 -1.97 -3.84 20.90
N ARG A 603 -1.51 -3.49 19.68
CA ARG A 603 -2.16 -3.87 18.40
C ARG A 603 -2.14 -5.38 18.13
N ARG A 604 -1.40 -6.20 18.91
CA ARG A 604 -1.49 -7.65 18.85
C ARG A 604 -2.81 -8.17 19.44
N ASP A 605 -3.42 -7.41 20.34
CA ASP A 605 -4.67 -7.77 20.99
C ASP A 605 -5.87 -7.40 20.12
N GLN A 606 -6.71 -8.37 19.78
CA GLN A 606 -7.94 -8.13 19.03
C GLN A 606 -8.96 -7.29 19.83
N GLY A 607 -8.83 -7.23 21.17
CA GLY A 607 -9.60 -6.31 22.00
C GLY A 607 -9.31 -4.85 21.71
N PHE A 608 -8.05 -4.50 21.37
CA PHE A 608 -7.67 -3.16 20.92
C PHE A 608 -8.45 -2.78 19.63
N TRP A 609 -8.40 -3.64 18.60
CA TRP A 609 -9.07 -3.38 17.32
C TRP A 609 -10.58 -3.26 17.45
N LYS A 610 -11.17 -4.12 18.30
CA LYS A 610 -12.60 -4.02 18.62
C LYS A 610 -12.93 -2.68 19.28
N GLY A 611 -12.11 -2.22 20.23
CA GLY A 611 -12.29 -0.91 20.85
C GLY A 611 -12.17 0.25 19.85
N VAL A 612 -11.26 0.15 18.87
CA VAL A 612 -11.15 1.12 17.76
C VAL A 612 -12.42 1.11 16.89
N GLN A 613 -12.95 -0.04 16.54
CA GLN A 613 -14.15 -0.18 15.71
C GLN A 613 -15.42 0.34 16.41
N GLU A 614 -15.49 0.25 17.73
CA GLU A 614 -16.60 0.74 18.54
C GLU A 614 -16.66 2.28 18.63
N LEU A 615 -15.70 3.02 18.06
CA LEU A 615 -15.72 4.49 18.04
C LEU A 615 -16.72 5.08 17.02
N ALA A 616 -17.09 4.36 15.96
CA ALA A 616 -17.98 4.88 14.92
C ALA A 616 -19.30 5.42 15.48
N PRO A 617 -20.07 4.69 16.30
CA PRO A 617 -21.32 5.23 16.87
C PRO A 617 -21.09 6.41 17.82
N VAL A 618 -19.95 6.47 18.52
CA VAL A 618 -19.65 7.60 19.41
C VAL A 618 -19.39 8.87 18.58
N TRP A 619 -18.66 8.74 17.47
CA TRP A 619 -18.44 9.85 16.55
C TRP A 619 -19.73 10.25 15.81
N ASP A 620 -20.62 9.30 15.52
CA ASP A 620 -21.94 9.61 14.94
C ASP A 620 -22.77 10.51 15.87
N ASP A 621 -22.82 10.20 17.17
CA ASP A 621 -23.45 11.05 18.18
C ASP A 621 -22.83 12.47 18.23
N MET A 622 -21.49 12.56 18.14
CA MET A 622 -20.77 13.84 18.11
C MET A 622 -21.04 14.64 16.82
N ILE A 623 -21.14 13.96 15.66
CA ILE A 623 -21.50 14.57 14.38
C ILE A 623 -22.92 15.14 14.45
N ASP A 624 -23.88 14.39 14.99
CA ASP A 624 -25.26 14.84 15.14
C ASP A 624 -25.36 16.05 16.09
N GLU A 625 -24.64 16.04 17.22
CA GLU A 625 -24.55 17.20 18.11
C GLU A 625 -23.92 18.42 17.41
N PHE A 626 -22.83 18.20 16.63
CA PHE A 626 -22.16 19.24 15.85
C PHE A 626 -23.12 19.85 14.82
N ASN A 627 -23.81 19.03 14.02
CA ASN A 627 -24.79 19.46 13.03
C ASN A 627 -25.94 20.26 13.69
N ALA A 628 -26.46 19.80 14.83
CA ALA A 628 -27.49 20.53 15.58
C ALA A 628 -27.02 21.94 16.01
N ARG A 629 -25.74 22.07 16.39
CA ARG A 629 -25.15 23.37 16.80
C ARG A 629 -24.89 24.28 15.61
N THR A 630 -24.63 23.76 14.39
CA THR A 630 -24.52 24.60 13.20
C THR A 630 -25.86 25.27 12.87
N GLY A 631 -26.99 24.63 13.13
CA GLY A 631 -28.32 25.11 12.82
C GLY A 631 -28.62 25.23 11.32
N VAL A 632 -27.79 24.68 10.45
CA VAL A 632 -27.94 24.77 8.98
C VAL A 632 -29.27 24.19 8.53
N ARG A 633 -29.78 23.15 9.19
CA ARG A 633 -31.07 22.49 8.84
C ARG A 633 -32.26 22.99 9.64
N SER A 634 -32.07 23.72 10.71
CA SER A 634 -33.18 24.26 11.54
C SER A 634 -33.84 25.49 10.92
N GLY A 635 -33.34 25.97 9.81
CA GLY A 635 -33.80 27.20 9.12
C GLY A 635 -34.50 26.98 7.78
N SER A 636 -34.74 25.73 7.37
CA SER A 636 -35.49 25.39 6.12
C SER A 636 -36.89 24.95 6.40
#